data_98941ba19088495df0e867eadbae9b30
#
_entry.id   98941ba19088495df0e867eadbae9b30
#
_cell.length_a   1.000
_cell.length_b   1.000
_cell.length_c   1.000
_cell.angle_alpha   90.00
_cell.angle_beta   90.00
_cell.angle_gamma   90.00
#
_symmetry.space_group_name_H-M   'P 1'
#
loop_
_entity.id
_entity.type
_entity.pdbx_description
1 polymer ?
#
loop_
_entity_poly.entity_id
_entity_poly.type
_entity_poly.pdbx_seq_one_letter_code
_entity_poly.pdbx_strand_id
1 'polypeptide(L)'
;MGDAIILESNDVILELEKGKMTPQNTTAPQSALLTLGQYRPQKQENEIFETLKREGYDLTELQPAVEQAGNKLVITCAGSGKTTMLCINILNDLKNGEYQTQTTTKNGIPITQATKVWVGTFSASGAKSLKNSLKNYANMLDINNNRDNITISTLHAEFKKVIEEAGDHLLGREGTSLNMIDDQTNEKILKKVLTKKHEIHLQQEDFKKLYTALMYTRASLKPDKKYSHEGYKALKDKENTETIEAILDNWAHAREHWNDIGGYDFEDLQDILYVRLAYPESFPEYDWQGAVSSRYTHIFMDEFQDTSDKQLYILKHYATGKGFKKIVAVGDDDQMIYSWRGSSTTVITKDFKEHFNPTVVALSKNRRCARGVLMPVIPSIERNTDRYEKLITSDIEGGRTELAGYSSFDAMGQDLIRRAQADVRVGRSVAVLCRDNRSGIIPALFFQSAISSKGTGVNFRISGFGMSLASRTGKDAVSVLSLIDQTGDELYRPLSNLVGGYMRSPEVGAVVDRCRETGQTVWELMDSEPEGFKYTALKLYGKLLPLREAKENCVSDTDFALVICDYFMHDIWGSATSDKQLQLQALCQALKSLIAASGSYREAVKTLYGLGSDIRERVDNLGAPISVATVHDFKGKEADSVYLWDDTLGVFPKDDALELEEERRLHYIACTRARDNLVIMYRDSEGFEPGRFVREMDLSLMERRDRDVSGLTLF
;
A
#
# COMPACT_ATOMS: atom_id res chain seq x y z
N MET A 1 38.29 17.13 42.48
CA MET A 1 37.31 18.14 42.04
C MET A 1 36.06 17.35 41.69
N GLY A 2 35.10 17.32 42.58
CA GLY A 2 33.91 16.53 42.42
C GLY A 2 32.76 17.44 42.03
N ASP A 3 32.15 17.14 40.91
CA ASP A 3 30.93 17.81 40.48
C ASP A 3 29.73 17.35 41.32
N ALA A 4 28.99 18.30 41.83
CA ALA A 4 27.78 18.09 42.56
C ALA A 4 26.67 17.66 41.57
N ILE A 5 26.06 16.52 41.83
CA ILE A 5 24.83 16.09 41.12
C ILE A 5 23.65 16.70 41.86
N ILE A 6 22.98 17.66 41.25
CA ILE A 6 21.71 18.20 41.75
C ILE A 6 20.59 17.34 41.17
N LEU A 7 19.86 16.64 42.02
CA LEU A 7 18.62 15.98 41.67
C LEU A 7 17.44 16.85 42.12
N GLU A 8 16.82 17.55 41.20
CA GLU A 8 15.56 18.24 41.46
C GLU A 8 14.39 17.25 41.27
N SER A 9 13.70 16.94 42.34
CA SER A 9 12.31 16.49 42.30
C SER A 9 11.45 17.54 42.99
N ASN A 10 10.27 17.81 42.50
CA ASN A 10 9.45 18.97 42.84
C ASN A 10 9.07 19.12 44.33
N ASP A 11 9.47 18.24 45.25
CA ASP A 11 9.11 18.31 46.64
C ASP A 11 10.24 17.96 47.63
N VAL A 12 11.48 17.70 47.18
CA VAL A 12 12.60 17.45 48.10
C VAL A 12 13.90 18.01 47.51
N ILE A 13 14.38 19.11 48.07
CA ILE A 13 15.74 19.62 47.83
C ILE A 13 16.66 18.95 48.86
N LEU A 14 17.57 18.09 48.40
CA LEU A 14 18.66 17.58 49.22
C LEU A 14 19.93 18.38 48.88
N GLU A 15 20.27 19.36 49.69
CA GLU A 15 21.59 20.00 49.70
C GLU A 15 22.62 19.06 50.34
N LEU A 16 23.56 18.60 49.54
CA LEU A 16 24.79 17.98 50.05
C LEU A 16 25.86 19.04 50.20
N GLU A 17 26.08 19.51 51.45
CA GLU A 17 27.16 20.42 51.76
C GLU A 17 28.55 19.82 51.45
N LYS A 18 29.35 20.57 50.72
CA LYS A 18 30.79 20.31 50.53
C LYS A 18 31.53 20.44 51.85
N GLY A 19 31.91 19.34 52.47
CA GLY A 19 32.80 19.44 53.57
C GLY A 19 33.06 18.14 54.30
N LYS A 20 34.22 17.54 54.06
CA LYS A 20 34.92 16.59 54.93
C LYS A 20 34.25 15.25 55.19
N MET A 21 34.42 14.32 54.28
CA MET A 21 34.46 12.91 54.62
C MET A 21 35.92 12.50 54.95
N THR A 22 36.22 12.25 56.19
CA THR A 22 37.36 11.45 56.60
C THR A 22 37.05 9.94 56.36
N PRO A 23 38.02 9.10 56.00
CA PRO A 23 37.76 7.72 55.55
C PRO A 23 37.58 6.72 56.72
N GLN A 24 36.69 6.97 57.61
CA GLN A 24 36.29 6.05 58.68
C GLN A 24 34.79 6.24 58.96
N ASN A 25 33.98 5.65 58.16
CA ASN A 25 32.62 5.11 58.42
C ASN A 25 31.85 4.99 57.11
N THR A 26 32.23 4.03 56.33
CA THR A 26 31.47 3.61 55.16
C THR A 26 30.52 2.47 55.52
N THR A 27 29.51 2.77 56.28
CA THR A 27 28.27 2.03 56.27
C THR A 27 27.15 2.99 55.92
N ALA A 28 27.02 3.30 54.62
CA ALA A 28 25.80 3.86 54.11
C ALA A 28 24.69 2.82 54.40
N PRO A 29 23.59 3.21 55.04
CA PRO A 29 22.56 2.26 55.41
C PRO A 29 22.01 1.64 54.15
N GLN A 30 22.05 0.29 54.05
CA GLN A 30 21.42 -0.47 53.00
C GLN A 30 19.92 -0.13 52.85
N SER A 31 19.31 0.50 53.87
CA SER A 31 17.95 1.01 53.85
C SER A 31 17.69 2.19 52.90
N ALA A 32 18.70 3.04 52.60
CA ALA A 32 18.51 4.16 51.71
C ALA A 32 18.50 3.72 50.21
N LEU A 33 19.25 2.67 49.87
CA LEU A 33 19.23 2.10 48.51
C LEU A 33 17.97 1.29 48.21
N LEU A 34 17.40 0.63 49.24
CA LEU A 34 16.14 -0.10 49.11
C LEU A 34 14.94 0.88 49.02
N THR A 35 15.04 2.07 49.63
CA THR A 35 13.95 3.04 49.59
C THR A 35 13.88 3.74 48.22
N LEU A 36 15.01 3.96 47.51
CA LEU A 36 15.04 4.51 46.17
C LEU A 36 14.46 3.56 45.10
N GLY A 37 14.57 2.24 45.31
CA GLY A 37 13.99 1.23 44.42
C GLY A 37 12.49 0.98 44.64
N GLN A 38 11.92 1.44 45.77
CA GLN A 38 10.50 1.27 46.12
C GLN A 38 9.67 2.55 46.02
N TYR A 39 10.29 3.71 45.76
CA TYR A 39 9.56 4.94 45.56
C TYR A 39 8.89 4.94 44.18
N ARG A 40 7.70 4.30 44.11
CA ARG A 40 6.73 4.67 43.09
C ARG A 40 6.12 5.99 43.55
N PRO A 41 6.23 7.08 42.76
CA PRO A 41 5.50 8.28 43.08
C PRO A 41 4.02 7.89 43.29
N GLN A 42 3.43 8.34 44.38
CA GLN A 42 1.97 8.33 44.50
C GLN A 42 1.45 8.93 43.20
N LYS A 43 0.42 8.32 42.59
CA LYS A 43 -0.23 8.73 41.36
C LYS A 43 -0.29 10.26 41.29
N GLN A 44 0.78 10.90 40.77
CA GLN A 44 0.62 12.17 40.10
C GLN A 44 -0.35 11.87 38.96
N GLU A 45 -1.47 12.56 38.93
CA GLU A 45 -2.38 12.52 37.80
C GLU A 45 -1.52 12.69 36.57
N ASN A 46 -1.48 11.70 35.70
CA ASN A 46 -0.50 11.66 34.62
C ASN A 46 -0.81 12.86 33.71
N GLU A 47 -0.05 13.91 33.84
CA GLU A 47 -0.23 15.22 33.19
C GLU A 47 -0.44 15.07 31.66
N ILE A 48 0.07 13.99 31.06
CA ILE A 48 -0.18 13.62 29.67
C ILE A 48 -1.68 13.40 29.45
N PHE A 49 -2.33 12.60 30.28
CA PHE A 49 -3.75 12.28 30.11
C PHE A 49 -4.65 13.46 30.43
N GLU A 50 -4.28 14.30 31.42
CA GLU A 50 -5.02 15.54 31.70
C GLU A 50 -4.94 16.53 30.52
N THR A 51 -3.77 16.63 29.87
CA THR A 51 -3.63 17.46 28.67
C THR A 51 -4.43 16.89 27.52
N LEU A 52 -4.35 15.58 27.26
CA LEU A 52 -5.13 14.92 26.20
C LEU A 52 -6.64 15.09 26.43
N LYS A 53 -7.10 15.00 27.66
CA LYS A 53 -8.50 15.21 28.01
C LYS A 53 -8.96 16.66 27.73
N ARG A 54 -8.14 17.65 28.07
CA ARG A 54 -8.41 19.06 27.76
C ARG A 54 -8.48 19.30 26.24
N GLU A 55 -7.66 18.60 25.47
CA GLU A 55 -7.67 18.63 24.00
C GLU A 55 -8.78 17.77 23.36
N GLY A 56 -9.68 17.21 24.18
CA GLY A 56 -10.88 16.48 23.72
C GLY A 56 -10.64 15.02 23.34
N TYR A 57 -9.51 14.42 23.73
CA TYR A 57 -9.28 12.99 23.48
C TYR A 57 -10.10 12.11 24.40
N ASP A 58 -10.70 11.07 23.84
CA ASP A 58 -11.35 10.01 24.60
C ASP A 58 -10.31 9.03 25.15
N LEU A 59 -10.17 9.02 26.48
CA LEU A 59 -9.17 8.23 27.19
C LEU A 59 -9.67 6.85 27.64
N THR A 60 -10.94 6.51 27.42
CA THR A 60 -11.57 5.31 27.98
C THR A 60 -10.79 4.02 27.68
N GLU A 61 -10.34 3.86 26.43
CA GLU A 61 -9.50 2.72 26.01
C GLU A 61 -8.01 3.09 25.94
N LEU A 62 -7.70 4.34 25.59
CA LEU A 62 -6.33 4.83 25.35
C LEU A 62 -5.47 4.78 26.62
N GLN A 63 -5.97 5.33 27.73
CA GLN A 63 -5.21 5.41 28.97
C GLN A 63 -4.88 4.01 29.54
N PRO A 64 -5.82 3.06 29.68
CA PRO A 64 -5.49 1.71 30.12
C PRO A 64 -4.47 1.01 29.21
N ALA A 65 -4.55 1.22 27.87
CA ALA A 65 -3.63 0.64 26.93
C ALA A 65 -2.20 1.18 27.06
N VAL A 66 -2.05 2.47 27.37
CA VAL A 66 -0.75 3.12 27.58
C VAL A 66 -0.14 2.72 28.93
N GLU A 67 -0.91 2.71 30.00
CA GLU A 67 -0.43 2.47 31.38
C GLU A 67 -0.02 1.02 31.64
N GLN A 68 -0.43 0.05 30.83
CA GLN A 68 0.02 -1.34 30.96
C GLN A 68 1.55 -1.45 30.83
N ALA A 69 2.17 -2.14 31.77
CA ALA A 69 3.62 -2.36 31.76
C ALA A 69 4.02 -3.60 30.94
N GLY A 70 5.29 -3.68 30.56
CA GLY A 70 5.87 -4.84 29.89
C GLY A 70 5.51 -4.97 28.40
N ASN A 71 5.60 -6.20 27.89
CA ASN A 71 5.22 -6.50 26.51
C ASN A 71 3.73 -6.33 26.29
N LYS A 72 3.35 -5.73 25.16
CA LYS A 72 1.94 -5.49 24.85
C LYS A 72 1.61 -5.92 23.45
N LEU A 73 0.41 -6.48 23.28
CA LEU A 73 -0.25 -6.67 22.01
C LEU A 73 -1.56 -5.87 22.02
N VAL A 74 -1.63 -4.84 21.21
CA VAL A 74 -2.80 -3.98 21.13
C VAL A 74 -3.58 -4.33 19.87
N ILE A 75 -4.71 -4.98 20.09
CA ILE A 75 -5.65 -5.35 19.03
C ILE A 75 -6.60 -4.18 18.81
N THR A 76 -6.73 -3.76 17.58
CA THR A 76 -7.46 -2.54 17.23
C THR A 76 -8.57 -2.82 16.23
N CYS A 77 -9.47 -1.85 16.04
CA CYS A 77 -10.36 -1.78 14.89
C CYS A 77 -10.00 -0.62 13.97
N ALA A 78 -10.63 -0.57 12.81
CA ALA A 78 -10.47 0.58 11.90
C ALA A 78 -10.79 1.89 12.64
N GLY A 79 -9.94 2.91 12.45
CA GLY A 79 -10.17 4.23 13.05
C GLY A 79 -10.09 4.31 14.57
N SER A 80 -9.57 3.30 15.28
CA SER A 80 -9.49 3.28 16.77
C SER A 80 -8.41 4.19 17.35
N GLY A 81 -7.53 4.79 16.52
CA GLY A 81 -6.44 5.64 16.99
C GLY A 81 -5.13 4.89 17.28
N LYS A 82 -4.81 3.83 16.54
CA LYS A 82 -3.56 3.05 16.62
C LYS A 82 -2.32 3.94 16.77
N THR A 83 -2.12 4.83 15.80
CA THR A 83 -0.95 5.74 15.76
C THR A 83 -0.91 6.68 16.95
N THR A 84 -2.06 7.19 17.38
CA THR A 84 -2.20 8.03 18.59
C THR A 84 -1.73 7.25 19.82
N MET A 85 -2.28 6.05 20.03
CA MET A 85 -1.91 5.21 21.17
C MET A 85 -0.40 4.92 21.18
N LEU A 86 0.16 4.57 20.02
CA LEU A 86 1.59 4.27 19.90
C LEU A 86 2.45 5.49 20.25
N CYS A 87 2.12 6.67 19.71
CA CYS A 87 2.82 7.92 20.01
C CYS A 87 2.73 8.29 21.48
N ILE A 88 1.55 8.21 22.08
CA ILE A 88 1.34 8.54 23.50
C ILE A 88 2.07 7.54 24.40
N ASN A 89 2.11 6.24 24.04
CA ASN A 89 2.89 5.25 24.79
C ASN A 89 4.39 5.59 24.81
N ILE A 90 4.95 5.93 23.64
CA ILE A 90 6.36 6.34 23.52
C ILE A 90 6.64 7.60 24.35
N LEU A 91 5.76 8.60 24.29
CA LEU A 91 5.95 9.88 25.01
C LEU A 91 5.75 9.70 26.51
N ASN A 92 4.84 8.84 26.94
CA ASN A 92 4.66 8.48 28.35
C ASN A 92 5.90 7.79 28.91
N ASP A 93 6.47 6.83 28.18
CA ASP A 93 7.73 6.20 28.58
C ASP A 93 8.89 7.19 28.65
N LEU A 94 8.96 8.13 27.69
CA LEU A 94 9.99 9.17 27.64
C LEU A 94 9.88 10.10 28.86
N LYS A 95 8.65 10.55 29.20
CA LYS A 95 8.38 11.41 30.34
C LYS A 95 8.65 10.70 31.68
N ASN A 96 8.36 9.39 31.75
CA ASN A 96 8.61 8.59 32.96
C ASN A 96 10.08 8.18 33.12
N GLY A 97 10.98 8.66 32.24
CA GLY A 97 12.42 8.39 32.31
C GLY A 97 12.82 6.95 31.90
N GLU A 98 11.91 6.19 31.26
CA GLU A 98 12.19 4.85 30.78
C GLU A 98 13.35 4.82 29.76
N TYR A 99 13.60 5.95 29.08
CA TYR A 99 14.64 6.10 28.06
C TYR A 99 15.92 6.76 28.57
N GLN A 100 16.08 6.87 29.88
CA GLN A 100 17.32 7.39 30.47
C GLN A 100 18.45 6.37 30.34
N THR A 101 19.63 6.89 30.07
CA THR A 101 20.85 6.10 30.01
C THR A 101 21.15 5.50 31.38
N GLN A 102 21.21 4.18 31.48
CA GLN A 102 21.56 3.51 32.75
C GLN A 102 23.07 3.31 32.81
N THR A 103 23.68 3.76 33.89
CA THR A 103 25.08 3.48 34.19
C THR A 103 25.14 2.37 35.25
N THR A 104 25.66 1.22 34.85
CA THR A 104 25.93 0.09 35.77
C THR A 104 27.44 0.00 36.02
N THR A 105 27.82 -0.43 37.21
CA THR A 105 29.23 -0.61 37.53
C THR A 105 29.57 -2.12 37.47
N LYS A 106 30.49 -2.50 36.58
CA LYS A 106 31.05 -3.85 36.53
C LYS A 106 32.54 -3.80 36.78
N ASN A 107 32.97 -4.49 37.83
CA ASN A 107 34.39 -4.48 38.27
C ASN A 107 34.97 -3.08 38.53
N GLY A 108 34.15 -2.17 39.07
CA GLY A 108 34.58 -0.80 39.35
C GLY A 108 34.58 0.14 38.14
N ILE A 109 34.21 -0.35 36.94
CA ILE A 109 34.15 0.43 35.71
C ILE A 109 32.67 0.77 35.43
N PRO A 110 32.32 2.06 35.30
CA PRO A 110 30.95 2.42 34.90
C PRO A 110 30.69 2.02 33.44
N ILE A 111 29.70 1.15 33.21
CA ILE A 111 29.21 0.81 31.89
C ILE A 111 27.91 1.57 31.68
N THR A 112 27.94 2.48 30.76
CA THR A 112 26.80 3.30 30.38
C THR A 112 26.07 2.61 29.20
N GLN A 113 24.85 2.10 29.43
CA GLN A 113 24.01 1.55 28.40
C GLN A 113 23.00 2.59 27.94
N ALA A 114 23.20 3.13 26.74
CA ALA A 114 22.26 4.07 26.15
C ALA A 114 20.95 3.35 25.79
N THR A 115 19.82 3.92 26.18
CA THR A 115 18.52 3.47 25.73
C THR A 115 18.35 3.76 24.25
N LYS A 116 17.97 2.76 23.47
CA LYS A 116 17.69 2.87 22.04
C LYS A 116 16.29 2.34 21.77
N VAL A 117 15.48 3.17 21.16
CA VAL A 117 14.08 2.87 20.83
C VAL A 117 13.92 2.71 19.33
N TRP A 118 13.30 1.62 18.89
CA TRP A 118 12.91 1.45 17.50
C TRP A 118 11.41 1.43 17.35
N VAL A 119 10.93 2.24 16.41
CA VAL A 119 9.52 2.26 16.00
C VAL A 119 9.46 1.78 14.56
N GLY A 120 9.06 0.52 14.41
CA GLY A 120 8.94 -0.17 13.13
C GLY A 120 7.55 -0.01 12.53
N THR A 121 7.48 0.16 11.22
CA THR A 121 6.22 0.19 10.47
C THR A 121 6.38 -0.50 9.12
N PHE A 122 5.24 -0.83 8.50
CA PHE A 122 5.23 -1.57 7.24
C PHE A 122 5.68 -0.74 6.02
N SER A 123 5.33 0.55 5.96
CA SER A 123 5.57 1.40 4.79
C SER A 123 6.37 2.66 5.08
N ALA A 124 7.11 3.16 4.09
CA ALA A 124 7.84 4.42 4.19
C ALA A 124 6.92 5.64 4.44
N SER A 125 5.73 5.64 3.83
CA SER A 125 4.71 6.66 4.09
C SER A 125 4.18 6.59 5.52
N GLY A 126 3.99 5.39 6.06
CA GLY A 126 3.64 5.15 7.47
C GLY A 126 4.71 5.68 8.41
N ALA A 127 5.99 5.41 8.14
CA ALA A 127 7.10 5.93 8.93
C ALA A 127 7.14 7.46 8.94
N LYS A 128 6.92 8.11 7.79
CA LYS A 128 6.85 9.57 7.69
C LYS A 128 5.65 10.14 8.46
N SER A 129 4.48 9.53 8.33
CA SER A 129 3.27 9.92 9.05
C SER A 129 3.46 9.80 10.57
N LEU A 130 3.99 8.66 11.02
CA LEU A 130 4.25 8.40 12.43
C LEU A 130 5.25 9.38 13.03
N LYS A 131 6.33 9.71 12.29
CA LYS A 131 7.31 10.73 12.69
C LYS A 131 6.67 12.11 12.89
N ASN A 132 5.79 12.50 11.97
CA ASN A 132 5.06 13.76 12.08
C ASN A 132 4.07 13.74 13.26
N SER A 133 3.34 12.65 13.44
CA SER A 133 2.40 12.49 14.55
C SER A 133 3.13 12.54 15.90
N LEU A 134 4.24 11.82 16.04
CA LEU A 134 5.04 11.85 17.27
C LEU A 134 5.56 13.26 17.58
N LYS A 135 6.00 14.01 16.56
CA LYS A 135 6.42 15.41 16.72
C LYS A 135 5.26 16.29 17.18
N ASN A 136 4.09 16.14 16.59
CA ASN A 136 2.91 16.94 16.92
C ASN A 136 2.44 16.67 18.36
N TYR A 137 2.35 15.39 18.76
CA TYR A 137 2.00 15.03 20.13
C TYR A 137 3.05 15.50 21.15
N ALA A 138 4.32 15.38 20.83
CA ALA A 138 5.38 15.86 21.71
C ALA A 138 5.30 17.39 21.93
N ASN A 139 5.01 18.15 20.87
CA ASN A 139 4.80 19.59 20.98
C ASN A 139 3.55 19.93 21.80
N MET A 140 2.43 19.23 21.57
CA MET A 140 1.15 19.41 22.29
C MET A 140 1.31 19.11 23.79
N LEU A 141 2.13 18.12 24.13
CA LEU A 141 2.37 17.68 25.52
C LEU A 141 3.56 18.37 26.19
N ASP A 142 4.17 19.35 25.52
CA ASP A 142 5.39 20.05 25.94
C ASP A 142 6.55 19.11 26.34
N ILE A 143 6.71 18.03 25.62
CA ILE A 143 7.77 17.04 25.82
C ILE A 143 8.93 17.37 24.88
N ASN A 144 9.84 18.24 25.33
CA ASN A 144 10.99 18.72 24.55
C ASN A 144 12.25 17.87 24.70
N ASN A 145 12.17 16.69 25.29
CA ASN A 145 13.31 15.85 25.59
C ASN A 145 13.97 15.27 24.34
N ASN A 146 15.26 14.99 24.49
CA ASN A 146 16.12 14.44 23.46
C ASN A 146 15.53 13.18 22.83
N ARG A 147 15.10 13.26 21.55
CA ARG A 147 14.52 12.19 20.76
C ARG A 147 15.56 11.48 19.88
N ASP A 148 16.84 11.78 20.06
CA ASP A 148 17.94 11.22 19.26
C ASP A 148 18.07 9.71 19.44
N ASN A 149 17.53 9.18 20.55
CA ASN A 149 17.49 7.76 20.83
C ASN A 149 16.33 7.02 20.16
N ILE A 150 15.40 7.72 19.47
CA ILE A 150 14.23 7.11 18.82
C ILE A 150 14.45 7.03 17.32
N THR A 151 14.55 5.81 16.81
CA THR A 151 14.62 5.50 15.38
C THR A 151 13.23 5.12 14.87
N ILE A 152 12.75 5.79 13.83
CA ILE A 152 11.48 5.44 13.14
C ILE A 152 11.82 5.03 11.73
N SER A 153 11.56 3.76 11.38
CA SER A 153 11.91 3.18 10.07
C SER A 153 10.95 2.05 9.68
N THR A 154 11.01 1.63 8.42
CA THR A 154 10.38 0.35 8.04
C THR A 154 11.25 -0.82 8.49
N LEU A 155 10.65 -2.03 8.61
CA LEU A 155 11.41 -3.25 8.90
C LEU A 155 12.55 -3.46 7.88
N HIS A 156 12.24 -3.32 6.59
CA HIS A 156 13.23 -3.50 5.53
C HIS A 156 14.38 -2.48 5.60
N ALA A 157 14.09 -1.23 5.95
CA ALA A 157 15.13 -0.21 6.12
C ALA A 157 16.07 -0.55 7.29
N GLU A 158 15.52 -1.09 8.38
CA GLU A 158 16.31 -1.54 9.51
C GLU A 158 17.14 -2.79 9.17
N PHE A 159 16.55 -3.77 8.49
CA PHE A 159 17.27 -4.96 8.02
C PHE A 159 18.41 -4.60 7.08
N LYS A 160 18.14 -3.71 6.10
CA LYS A 160 19.18 -3.18 5.21
C LYS A 160 20.32 -2.56 5.99
N LYS A 161 20.02 -1.74 7.00
CA LYS A 161 21.03 -1.09 7.84
C LYS A 161 21.92 -2.10 8.59
N VAL A 162 21.33 -3.15 9.16
CA VAL A 162 22.10 -4.22 9.82
C VAL A 162 23.06 -4.92 8.85
N ILE A 163 22.57 -5.21 7.64
CA ILE A 163 23.34 -5.88 6.61
C ILE A 163 24.47 -4.98 6.09
N GLU A 164 24.21 -3.70 5.87
CA GLU A 164 25.21 -2.72 5.43
C GLU A 164 26.28 -2.45 6.50
N GLU A 165 25.92 -2.46 7.78
CA GLU A 165 26.90 -2.35 8.88
C GLU A 165 27.79 -3.60 9.04
N ALA A 166 27.27 -4.77 8.67
CA ALA A 166 28.09 -5.98 8.58
C ALA A 166 29.08 -5.94 7.39
N GLY A 167 28.78 -5.12 6.39
CA GLY A 167 29.65 -4.64 5.30
C GLY A 167 30.51 -5.71 4.64
N ASP A 168 31.79 -5.62 4.88
CA ASP A 168 32.86 -6.39 4.23
C ASP A 168 32.73 -7.91 4.40
N HIS A 169 32.15 -8.36 5.51
CA HIS A 169 31.96 -9.77 5.82
C HIS A 169 30.94 -10.47 4.94
N LEU A 170 30.09 -9.71 4.24
CA LEU A 170 29.03 -10.25 3.38
C LEU A 170 29.36 -10.23 1.90
N LEU A 171 29.97 -9.16 1.46
CA LEU A 171 30.05 -8.82 0.03
C LEU A 171 31.48 -8.86 -0.50
N GLY A 172 32.47 -9.05 0.35
CA GLY A 172 33.90 -9.04 -0.03
C GLY A 172 34.37 -7.72 -0.64
N ARG A 173 33.66 -6.62 -0.37
CA ARG A 173 33.91 -5.27 -0.91
C ARG A 173 33.65 -4.23 0.15
N GLU A 174 34.65 -3.41 0.46
CA GLU A 174 34.49 -2.28 1.40
C GLU A 174 33.42 -1.29 0.95
N GLY A 175 32.50 -0.97 1.87
CA GLY A 175 31.64 0.22 1.78
C GLY A 175 30.55 0.22 0.71
N THR A 176 30.11 -0.92 0.21
CA THR A 176 29.05 -0.96 -0.82
C THR A 176 27.66 -0.90 -0.22
N SER A 177 26.95 0.20 -0.47
CA SER A 177 25.49 0.26 -0.26
C SER A 177 24.78 -0.80 -1.10
N LEU A 178 23.84 -1.52 -0.46
CA LEU A 178 23.02 -2.51 -1.17
C LEU A 178 22.17 -1.85 -2.25
N ASN A 179 22.37 -2.26 -3.48
CA ASN A 179 21.55 -1.82 -4.60
C ASN A 179 20.20 -2.56 -4.56
N MET A 180 19.11 -1.82 -4.36
CA MET A 180 17.76 -2.41 -4.30
C MET A 180 17.12 -2.45 -5.69
N ILE A 181 16.56 -3.61 -6.02
CA ILE A 181 15.77 -3.81 -7.26
C ILE A 181 14.28 -3.87 -6.93
N ASP A 182 13.47 -3.45 -7.90
CA ASP A 182 12.01 -3.46 -7.80
C ASP A 182 11.40 -4.80 -8.26
N ASP A 183 10.12 -4.99 -7.94
CA ASP A 183 9.37 -6.20 -8.30
C ASP A 183 9.34 -6.43 -9.82
N GLN A 184 9.28 -5.36 -10.63
CA GLN A 184 9.28 -5.51 -12.10
C GLN A 184 10.59 -6.05 -12.63
N THR A 185 11.70 -5.66 -12.02
CA THR A 185 13.03 -6.19 -12.35
C THR A 185 13.13 -7.66 -11.94
N ASN A 186 12.61 -7.99 -10.77
CA ASN A 186 12.57 -9.36 -10.26
C ASN A 186 11.72 -10.29 -11.17
N GLU A 187 10.54 -9.84 -11.59
CA GLU A 187 9.71 -10.55 -12.58
C GLU A 187 10.46 -10.81 -13.90
N LYS A 188 11.18 -9.81 -14.41
CA LYS A 188 11.99 -9.96 -15.64
C LYS A 188 13.10 -10.99 -15.46
N ILE A 189 13.75 -11.03 -14.30
CA ILE A 189 14.79 -12.01 -13.98
C ILE A 189 14.18 -13.40 -13.94
N LEU A 190 13.07 -13.61 -13.21
CA LEU A 190 12.38 -14.90 -13.17
C LEU A 190 11.98 -15.39 -14.57
N LYS A 191 11.44 -14.49 -15.39
CA LYS A 191 11.09 -14.83 -16.78
C LYS A 191 12.32 -15.26 -17.59
N LYS A 192 13.47 -14.60 -17.43
CA LYS A 192 14.74 -15.00 -18.09
C LYS A 192 15.23 -16.35 -17.58
N VAL A 193 15.19 -16.59 -16.26
CA VAL A 193 15.57 -17.88 -15.67
C VAL A 193 14.73 -19.01 -16.27
N LEU A 194 13.43 -18.87 -16.27
CA LEU A 194 12.53 -19.88 -16.83
C LEU A 194 12.79 -20.12 -18.33
N THR A 195 12.78 -19.06 -19.14
CA THR A 195 12.81 -19.20 -20.62
C THR A 195 14.19 -19.51 -21.17
N LYS A 196 15.27 -18.92 -20.61
CA LYS A 196 16.63 -19.06 -21.18
C LYS A 196 17.48 -20.14 -20.55
N LYS A 197 17.25 -20.45 -19.24
CA LYS A 197 18.02 -21.49 -18.56
C LYS A 197 17.30 -22.85 -18.59
N HIS A 198 15.97 -22.84 -18.49
CA HIS A 198 15.17 -24.05 -18.36
C HIS A 198 14.20 -24.30 -19.52
N GLU A 199 14.16 -23.41 -20.52
CA GLU A 199 13.28 -23.50 -21.71
C GLU A 199 11.78 -23.60 -21.37
N ILE A 200 11.40 -23.14 -20.16
CA ILE A 200 10.02 -23.16 -19.67
C ILE A 200 9.31 -21.89 -20.11
N HIS A 201 8.25 -22.06 -20.91
CA HIS A 201 7.42 -20.99 -21.43
C HIS A 201 6.04 -21.02 -20.79
N LEU A 202 5.81 -20.21 -19.77
CA LEU A 202 4.52 -20.07 -19.11
C LEU A 202 3.68 -18.98 -19.77
N GLN A 203 2.37 -19.21 -19.83
CA GLN A 203 1.42 -18.14 -20.13
C GLN A 203 1.47 -17.08 -19.03
N GLN A 204 1.09 -15.85 -19.36
CA GLN A 204 1.25 -14.71 -18.43
C GLN A 204 0.50 -14.91 -17.11
N GLU A 205 -0.64 -15.57 -17.14
CA GLU A 205 -1.43 -15.85 -15.95
C GLU A 205 -0.73 -16.86 -15.04
N ASP A 206 -0.24 -17.96 -15.60
CA ASP A 206 0.52 -18.97 -14.87
C ASP A 206 1.84 -18.40 -14.32
N PHE A 207 2.49 -17.54 -15.12
CA PHE A 207 3.69 -16.84 -14.67
C PHE A 207 3.40 -15.95 -13.45
N LYS A 208 2.28 -15.23 -13.43
CA LYS A 208 1.90 -14.41 -12.27
C LYS A 208 1.58 -15.26 -11.04
N LYS A 209 0.86 -16.36 -11.22
CA LYS A 209 0.58 -17.31 -10.15
C LYS A 209 1.90 -17.84 -9.55
N LEU A 210 2.87 -18.17 -10.41
CA LEU A 210 4.20 -18.61 -9.99
C LEU A 210 4.97 -17.51 -9.24
N TYR A 211 4.98 -16.29 -9.75
CA TYR A 211 5.67 -15.18 -9.10
C TYR A 211 5.09 -14.89 -7.70
N THR A 212 3.76 -14.88 -7.59
CA THR A 212 3.08 -14.72 -6.30
C THR A 212 3.41 -15.87 -5.35
N ALA A 213 3.41 -17.11 -5.85
CA ALA A 213 3.79 -18.28 -5.06
C ALA A 213 5.26 -18.23 -4.60
N LEU A 214 6.17 -17.73 -5.44
CA LEU A 214 7.57 -17.50 -5.08
C LEU A 214 7.68 -16.52 -3.90
N MET A 215 7.03 -15.36 -4.01
CA MET A 215 7.07 -14.34 -2.96
C MET A 215 6.49 -14.85 -1.64
N TYR A 216 5.35 -15.55 -1.71
CA TYR A 216 4.72 -16.18 -0.56
C TYR A 216 5.63 -17.23 0.11
N THR A 217 6.23 -18.14 -0.67
CA THR A 217 7.11 -19.19 -0.16
C THR A 217 8.35 -18.58 0.51
N ARG A 218 8.92 -17.53 -0.08
CA ARG A 218 10.08 -16.83 0.48
C ARG A 218 9.76 -16.11 1.80
N ALA A 219 8.57 -15.57 1.94
CA ALA A 219 8.18 -14.85 3.14
C ALA A 219 7.78 -15.77 4.31
N SER A 220 7.39 -17.02 4.03
CA SER A 220 6.94 -17.98 5.05
C SER A 220 8.09 -18.85 5.57
N LEU A 221 8.10 -19.10 6.88
CA LEU A 221 9.02 -20.05 7.55
C LEU A 221 8.39 -21.41 7.83
N LYS A 222 7.07 -21.52 7.74
CA LYS A 222 6.36 -22.75 8.11
C LYS A 222 6.47 -23.76 6.96
N PRO A 223 7.02 -24.96 7.19
CA PRO A 223 7.17 -25.98 6.13
C PRO A 223 5.83 -26.40 5.51
N ASP A 224 4.76 -26.43 6.31
CA ASP A 224 3.41 -26.73 5.86
C ASP A 224 2.82 -25.63 4.94
N LYS A 225 3.35 -24.42 5.01
CA LYS A 225 2.99 -23.32 4.12
C LYS A 225 3.83 -23.25 2.85
N LYS A 226 4.96 -23.98 2.81
CA LYS A 226 5.78 -24.11 1.61
C LYS A 226 4.94 -24.79 0.53
N TYR A 227 4.81 -24.14 -0.63
CA TYR A 227 3.96 -24.61 -1.72
C TYR A 227 2.45 -24.72 -1.42
N SER A 228 1.98 -24.18 -0.29
CA SER A 228 0.55 -24.19 0.06
C SER A 228 -0.25 -23.13 -0.69
N HIS A 229 0.41 -22.12 -1.27
CA HIS A 229 -0.25 -21.05 -2.00
C HIS A 229 -1.03 -21.57 -3.22
N GLU A 230 -2.27 -21.11 -3.38
CA GLU A 230 -3.15 -21.58 -4.47
C GLU A 230 -2.55 -21.36 -5.87
N GLY A 231 -1.77 -20.29 -6.04
CA GLY A 231 -1.03 -20.04 -7.26
C GLY A 231 -0.02 -21.14 -7.60
N TYR A 232 0.60 -21.75 -6.60
CA TYR A 232 1.47 -22.91 -6.79
C TYR A 232 0.66 -24.19 -7.04
N LYS A 233 -0.39 -24.43 -6.26
CA LYS A 233 -1.27 -25.59 -6.45
C LYS A 233 -1.84 -25.65 -7.88
N ALA A 234 -2.18 -24.49 -8.44
CA ALA A 234 -2.65 -24.38 -9.83
C ALA A 234 -1.60 -24.78 -10.87
N LEU A 235 -0.32 -24.85 -10.51
CA LEU A 235 0.79 -25.25 -11.39
C LEU A 235 1.27 -26.68 -11.14
N LYS A 236 0.89 -27.30 -10.01
CA LYS A 236 1.43 -28.59 -9.55
C LYS A 236 1.23 -29.76 -10.52
N ASP A 237 0.16 -29.69 -11.31
CA ASP A 237 -0.18 -30.76 -12.27
C ASP A 237 0.35 -30.48 -13.70
N LYS A 238 1.18 -29.45 -13.88
CA LYS A 238 1.76 -29.09 -15.17
C LYS A 238 3.17 -29.69 -15.34
N GLU A 239 3.58 -29.82 -16.60
CA GLU A 239 4.95 -30.19 -16.94
C GLU A 239 5.96 -29.22 -16.27
N ASN A 240 7.12 -29.76 -15.88
CA ASN A 240 8.22 -29.01 -15.24
C ASN A 240 8.02 -28.62 -13.77
N THR A 241 7.10 -29.24 -13.03
CA THR A 241 6.86 -28.94 -11.60
C THR A 241 8.15 -29.08 -10.77
N GLU A 242 8.92 -30.15 -10.93
CA GLU A 242 10.17 -30.36 -10.18
C GLU A 242 11.21 -29.27 -10.43
N THR A 243 11.35 -28.81 -11.68
CA THR A 243 12.25 -27.69 -12.02
C THR A 243 11.78 -26.36 -11.42
N ILE A 244 10.47 -26.13 -11.42
CA ILE A 244 9.86 -24.94 -10.80
C ILE A 244 10.09 -24.96 -9.29
N GLU A 245 9.90 -26.09 -8.63
CA GLU A 245 10.19 -26.28 -7.20
C GLU A 245 11.67 -25.99 -6.89
N ALA A 246 12.58 -26.52 -7.69
CA ALA A 246 14.02 -26.28 -7.51
C ALA A 246 14.38 -24.78 -7.67
N ILE A 247 13.71 -24.05 -8.58
CA ILE A 247 13.88 -22.61 -8.74
C ILE A 247 13.34 -21.87 -7.52
N LEU A 248 12.16 -22.25 -7.01
CA LEU A 248 11.57 -21.63 -5.83
C LEU A 248 12.39 -21.87 -4.57
N ASP A 249 12.92 -23.09 -4.42
CA ASP A 249 13.73 -23.48 -3.27
C ASP A 249 15.08 -22.77 -3.22
N ASN A 250 15.63 -22.45 -4.38
CA ASN A 250 16.96 -21.85 -4.47
C ASN A 250 16.96 -20.60 -5.34
N TRP A 251 15.98 -19.73 -5.12
CA TRP A 251 15.79 -18.50 -5.91
C TRP A 251 17.03 -17.60 -5.94
N ALA A 252 17.69 -17.42 -4.80
CA ALA A 252 18.91 -16.62 -4.72
C ALA A 252 19.98 -17.12 -5.71
N HIS A 253 20.26 -18.44 -5.72
CA HIS A 253 21.21 -19.07 -6.65
C HIS A 253 20.71 -19.03 -8.11
N ALA A 254 19.42 -19.29 -8.33
CA ALA A 254 18.83 -19.20 -9.68
C ALA A 254 18.99 -17.81 -10.27
N ARG A 255 18.95 -16.78 -9.43
CA ARG A 255 19.08 -15.37 -9.81
C ARG A 255 20.53 -14.91 -10.03
N GLU A 256 21.51 -15.48 -9.35
CA GLU A 256 22.93 -15.05 -9.41
C GLU A 256 23.46 -14.93 -10.85
N HIS A 257 23.15 -15.90 -11.71
CA HIS A 257 23.60 -15.92 -13.10
C HIS A 257 22.93 -14.90 -14.02
N TRP A 258 21.84 -14.28 -13.59
CA TRP A 258 21.03 -13.36 -14.39
C TRP A 258 21.07 -11.94 -13.87
N ASN A 259 21.85 -11.74 -12.81
CA ASN A 259 21.93 -10.46 -12.12
C ASN A 259 23.16 -9.66 -12.60
N ASP A 260 23.24 -9.37 -13.91
CA ASP A 260 24.23 -8.42 -14.46
C ASP A 260 24.11 -7.03 -13.81
N ILE A 261 23.00 -6.76 -13.12
CA ILE A 261 22.68 -5.48 -12.49
C ILE A 261 23.14 -5.43 -11.05
N GLY A 262 23.46 -6.58 -10.43
CA GLY A 262 23.88 -6.70 -9.02
C GLY A 262 22.89 -6.00 -8.08
N GLY A 263 21.84 -6.69 -7.59
CA GLY A 263 20.86 -6.07 -6.72
C GLY A 263 20.14 -7.06 -5.82
N TYR A 264 19.53 -6.51 -4.77
CA TYR A 264 18.78 -7.22 -3.76
C TYR A 264 17.34 -6.74 -3.76
N ASP A 265 16.37 -7.64 -3.67
CA ASP A 265 14.99 -7.27 -3.40
C ASP A 265 14.72 -7.21 -1.89
N PHE A 266 13.51 -6.81 -1.50
CA PHE A 266 13.15 -6.71 -0.10
C PHE A 266 13.13 -8.06 0.62
N GLU A 267 12.80 -9.14 -0.08
CA GLU A 267 12.80 -10.48 0.50
C GLU A 267 14.22 -10.99 0.74
N ASP A 268 15.21 -10.61 -0.08
CA ASP A 268 16.60 -10.94 0.15
C ASP A 268 17.12 -10.40 1.49
N LEU A 269 16.70 -9.20 1.87
CA LEU A 269 17.10 -8.63 3.16
C LEU A 269 16.64 -9.50 4.33
N GLN A 270 15.43 -10.06 4.21
CA GLN A 270 14.87 -10.96 5.21
C GLN A 270 15.58 -12.33 5.16
N ASP A 271 15.83 -12.85 3.95
CA ASP A 271 16.53 -14.14 3.76
C ASP A 271 17.95 -14.09 4.32
N ILE A 272 18.69 -13.03 4.03
CA ILE A 272 20.04 -12.82 4.54
C ILE A 272 20.05 -12.84 6.06
N LEU A 273 19.22 -12.05 6.72
CA LEU A 273 19.18 -12.00 8.18
C LEU A 273 18.67 -13.29 8.79
N TYR A 274 17.60 -13.86 8.23
CA TYR A 274 17.04 -15.11 8.72
C TYR A 274 18.07 -16.24 8.75
N VAL A 275 18.74 -16.49 7.62
CA VAL A 275 19.71 -17.58 7.51
C VAL A 275 20.88 -17.40 8.50
N ARG A 276 21.36 -16.17 8.66
CA ARG A 276 22.49 -15.87 9.57
C ARG A 276 22.10 -15.93 11.04
N LEU A 277 20.87 -15.60 11.36
CA LEU A 277 20.37 -15.72 12.74
C LEU A 277 19.97 -17.17 13.10
N ALA A 278 19.49 -17.94 12.10
CA ALA A 278 19.10 -19.33 12.29
C ALA A 278 20.29 -20.31 12.33
N TYR A 279 21.36 -20.00 11.58
CA TYR A 279 22.54 -20.87 11.43
C TYR A 279 23.84 -20.07 11.66
N PRO A 280 24.02 -19.46 12.86
CA PRO A 280 25.17 -18.57 13.12
C PRO A 280 26.52 -19.28 13.00
N GLU A 281 26.59 -20.58 13.24
CA GLU A 281 27.77 -21.40 13.08
C GLU A 281 28.28 -21.52 11.63
N SER A 282 27.40 -21.27 10.66
CA SER A 282 27.74 -21.24 9.23
C SER A 282 28.31 -19.87 8.78
N PHE A 283 28.27 -18.88 9.65
CA PHE A 283 28.71 -17.51 9.37
C PHE A 283 29.53 -16.92 10.53
N PRO A 284 30.63 -17.57 10.91
CA PRO A 284 31.39 -17.22 12.11
C PRO A 284 32.21 -15.93 12.00
N GLU A 285 32.29 -15.36 10.80
CA GLU A 285 33.05 -14.14 10.49
C GLU A 285 32.44 -12.87 11.10
N TYR A 286 31.18 -12.92 11.51
CA TYR A 286 30.48 -11.77 12.09
C TYR A 286 29.45 -12.20 13.15
N ASP A 287 29.42 -11.51 14.28
CA ASP A 287 28.43 -11.78 15.35
C ASP A 287 27.05 -11.19 15.00
N TRP A 288 26.34 -11.87 14.11
CA TRP A 288 24.99 -11.48 13.66
C TRP A 288 23.97 -11.41 14.79
N GLN A 289 24.03 -12.36 15.73
CA GLN A 289 23.12 -12.38 16.87
C GLN A 289 23.37 -11.21 17.82
N GLY A 290 24.63 -10.92 18.13
CA GLY A 290 25.00 -9.77 18.93
C GLY A 290 24.68 -8.45 18.25
N ALA A 291 24.95 -8.34 16.96
CA ALA A 291 24.65 -7.14 16.17
C ALA A 291 23.15 -6.80 16.16
N VAL A 292 22.27 -7.80 16.10
CA VAL A 292 20.82 -7.62 16.13
C VAL A 292 20.34 -7.38 17.55
N SER A 293 20.69 -8.23 18.51
CA SER A 293 20.16 -8.21 19.88
C SER A 293 20.60 -7.01 20.72
N SER A 294 21.75 -6.39 20.39
CA SER A 294 22.26 -5.21 21.11
C SER A 294 21.72 -3.87 20.61
N ARG A 295 20.90 -3.89 19.55
CA ARG A 295 20.53 -2.63 18.87
C ARG A 295 19.50 -1.83 19.63
N TYR A 296 18.49 -2.46 20.20
CA TYR A 296 17.37 -1.78 20.78
C TYR A 296 17.00 -2.31 22.16
N THR A 297 16.57 -1.38 23.01
CA THR A 297 16.04 -1.69 24.34
C THR A 297 14.51 -1.75 24.34
N HIS A 298 13.89 -0.96 23.46
CA HIS A 298 12.45 -0.86 23.32
C HIS A 298 12.09 -0.95 21.84
N ILE A 299 11.06 -1.73 21.54
CA ILE A 299 10.55 -1.93 20.18
C ILE A 299 9.06 -1.62 20.16
N PHE A 300 8.64 -0.78 19.22
CA PHE A 300 7.25 -0.45 18.96
C PHE A 300 6.94 -0.80 17.50
N MET A 301 5.93 -1.61 17.27
CA MET A 301 5.55 -2.06 15.93
C MET A 301 4.16 -1.55 15.58
N ASP A 302 4.06 -0.73 14.52
CA ASP A 302 2.80 -0.29 13.93
C ASP A 302 2.41 -1.19 12.76
N GLU A 303 1.11 -1.33 12.50
CA GLU A 303 0.53 -2.20 11.46
C GLU A 303 1.05 -3.65 11.55
N PHE A 304 1.12 -4.18 12.78
CA PHE A 304 1.75 -5.47 13.06
C PHE A 304 1.06 -6.67 12.37
N GLN A 305 -0.21 -6.55 12.00
CA GLN A 305 -0.94 -7.56 11.22
C GLN A 305 -0.34 -7.83 9.84
N ASP A 306 0.47 -6.91 9.32
CA ASP A 306 1.12 -7.06 8.01
C ASP A 306 2.50 -7.75 8.10
N THR A 307 2.90 -8.19 9.31
CA THR A 307 4.19 -8.86 9.58
C THR A 307 4.17 -10.31 9.11
N SER A 308 5.23 -10.75 8.40
CA SER A 308 5.40 -12.15 8.00
C SER A 308 6.02 -13.02 9.10
N ASP A 309 5.91 -14.36 8.97
CA ASP A 309 6.54 -15.32 9.88
C ASP A 309 8.07 -15.07 9.98
N LYS A 310 8.72 -14.78 8.87
CA LYS A 310 10.17 -14.50 8.81
C LYS A 310 10.54 -13.21 9.50
N GLN A 311 9.76 -12.17 9.31
CA GLN A 311 9.95 -10.90 10.01
C GLN A 311 9.75 -11.05 11.51
N LEU A 312 8.75 -11.82 11.94
CA LEU A 312 8.57 -12.13 13.36
C LEU A 312 9.76 -12.90 13.93
N TYR A 313 10.32 -13.87 13.17
CA TYR A 313 11.51 -14.60 13.59
C TYR A 313 12.70 -13.64 13.83
N ILE A 314 12.94 -12.72 12.91
CA ILE A 314 14.01 -11.72 13.06
C ILE A 314 13.73 -10.80 14.26
N LEU A 315 12.47 -10.34 14.43
CA LEU A 315 12.07 -9.50 15.57
C LEU A 315 12.32 -10.20 16.93
N LYS A 316 12.12 -11.52 17.00
CA LYS A 316 12.43 -12.31 18.22
C LYS A 316 13.90 -12.16 18.60
N HIS A 317 14.82 -12.15 17.64
CA HIS A 317 16.26 -11.97 17.90
C HIS A 317 16.61 -10.56 18.39
N TYR A 318 15.95 -9.52 17.88
CA TYR A 318 16.10 -8.17 18.45
C TYR A 318 15.74 -8.11 19.94
N ALA A 319 14.81 -8.94 20.38
CA ALA A 319 14.30 -8.97 21.75
C ALA A 319 15.13 -9.89 22.71
N THR A 320 16.19 -10.54 22.24
CA THR A 320 17.03 -11.44 23.08
C THR A 320 18.16 -10.72 23.83
N GLY A 321 18.41 -9.44 23.53
CA GLY A 321 19.50 -8.68 24.12
C GLY A 321 19.35 -8.47 25.63
N LYS A 322 20.46 -8.51 26.37
CA LYS A 322 20.46 -8.30 27.84
C LYS A 322 19.88 -6.95 28.25
N GLY A 323 19.92 -5.96 27.36
CA GLY A 323 19.36 -4.61 27.56
C GLY A 323 17.91 -4.46 27.13
N PHE A 324 17.30 -5.47 26.52
CA PHE A 324 15.94 -5.42 26.06
C PHE A 324 14.94 -5.29 27.22
N LYS A 325 13.98 -4.42 27.08
CA LYS A 325 13.00 -4.08 28.11
C LYS A 325 11.57 -4.49 27.72
N LYS A 326 11.14 -4.10 26.51
CA LYS A 326 9.77 -4.38 26.07
C LYS A 326 9.59 -4.28 24.56
N ILE A 327 8.57 -4.97 24.09
CA ILE A 327 7.98 -4.82 22.75
C ILE A 327 6.49 -4.47 22.86
N VAL A 328 6.07 -3.50 22.07
CA VAL A 328 4.65 -3.11 21.93
C VAL A 328 4.27 -3.29 20.47
N ALA A 329 3.40 -4.24 20.18
CA ALA A 329 2.87 -4.48 18.84
C ALA A 329 1.42 -3.99 18.76
N VAL A 330 1.11 -3.21 17.73
CA VAL A 330 -0.22 -2.64 17.48
C VAL A 330 -0.68 -3.06 16.11
N GLY A 331 -1.88 -3.63 16.02
CA GLY A 331 -2.40 -4.11 14.74
C GLY A 331 -3.92 -4.32 14.75
N ASP A 332 -4.47 -4.43 13.55
CA ASP A 332 -5.87 -4.74 13.29
C ASP A 332 -5.95 -5.96 12.37
N ASP A 333 -6.27 -7.10 12.94
CA ASP A 333 -6.41 -8.37 12.23
C ASP A 333 -7.47 -8.33 11.11
N ASP A 334 -8.51 -7.48 11.27
CA ASP A 334 -9.52 -7.23 10.24
C ASP A 334 -9.00 -6.36 9.07
N GLN A 335 -7.76 -5.89 9.12
CA GLN A 335 -7.09 -5.12 8.05
C GLN A 335 -5.87 -5.82 7.43
N MET A 336 -5.67 -7.10 7.67
CA MET A 336 -4.62 -7.91 7.05
C MET A 336 -5.00 -8.24 5.59
N ILE A 337 -4.27 -7.66 4.62
CA ILE A 337 -4.52 -7.79 3.17
C ILE A 337 -3.24 -8.02 2.37
N TYR A 338 -2.20 -8.57 2.99
CA TYR A 338 -0.91 -8.86 2.36
C TYR A 338 -0.49 -10.31 2.54
N SER A 339 -1.46 -11.26 2.53
CA SER A 339 -1.15 -12.70 2.60
C SER A 339 -0.21 -13.13 1.48
N TRP A 340 -0.37 -12.55 0.31
CA TRP A 340 0.49 -12.79 -0.84
C TRP A 340 1.96 -12.35 -0.64
N ARG A 341 2.26 -11.54 0.39
CA ARG A 341 3.61 -11.22 0.89
C ARG A 341 4.00 -12.03 2.12
N GLY A 342 3.27 -13.10 2.44
CA GLY A 342 3.54 -13.97 3.57
C GLY A 342 3.04 -13.46 4.91
N SER A 343 2.28 -12.37 4.97
CA SER A 343 1.58 -11.97 6.19
C SER A 343 0.55 -13.04 6.57
N SER A 344 0.39 -13.29 7.87
CA SER A 344 -0.54 -14.29 8.36
C SER A 344 -1.22 -13.79 9.63
N THR A 345 -2.52 -14.01 9.73
CA THR A 345 -3.28 -13.73 10.94
C THR A 345 -2.72 -14.46 12.16
N THR A 346 -2.13 -15.65 11.97
CA THR A 346 -1.50 -16.40 13.07
C THR A 346 -0.35 -15.64 13.74
N VAL A 347 0.35 -14.78 13.02
CA VAL A 347 1.45 -13.96 13.55
C VAL A 347 0.96 -13.05 14.66
N ILE A 348 -0.17 -12.37 14.45
CA ILE A 348 -0.75 -11.47 15.45
C ILE A 348 -1.65 -12.22 16.45
N THR A 349 -2.39 -13.24 16.02
CA THR A 349 -3.36 -13.93 16.89
C THR A 349 -2.71 -14.94 17.83
N LYS A 350 -1.60 -15.58 17.41
CA LYS A 350 -0.99 -16.71 18.13
C LYS A 350 0.52 -16.53 18.36
N ASP A 351 1.32 -16.46 17.29
CA ASP A 351 2.78 -16.63 17.35
C ASP A 351 3.50 -15.55 18.19
N PHE A 352 2.98 -14.31 18.17
CA PHE A 352 3.47 -13.21 19.00
C PHE A 352 3.18 -13.45 20.50
N LYS A 353 1.97 -13.91 20.82
CA LYS A 353 1.60 -14.22 22.22
C LYS A 353 2.44 -15.33 22.80
N GLU A 354 2.61 -16.41 22.05
CA GLU A 354 3.37 -17.57 22.53
C GLU A 354 4.83 -17.22 22.83
N HIS A 355 5.42 -16.30 22.06
CA HIS A 355 6.82 -15.92 22.27
C HIS A 355 7.03 -14.83 23.33
N PHE A 356 6.25 -13.75 23.25
CA PHE A 356 6.47 -12.54 24.06
C PHE A 356 5.65 -12.48 25.34
N ASN A 357 4.69 -13.40 25.50
CA ASN A 357 3.72 -13.41 26.62
C ASN A 357 3.19 -12.01 26.97
N PRO A 358 2.62 -11.27 25.99
CA PRO A 358 2.23 -9.89 26.17
C PRO A 358 0.92 -9.76 26.95
N THR A 359 0.72 -8.61 27.58
CA THR A 359 -0.64 -8.18 27.94
C THR A 359 -1.39 -7.83 26.66
N VAL A 360 -2.55 -8.45 26.45
CA VAL A 360 -3.41 -8.16 25.29
C VAL A 360 -4.43 -7.09 25.67
N VAL A 361 -4.48 -6.02 24.89
CA VAL A 361 -5.39 -4.88 25.09
C VAL A 361 -6.19 -4.67 23.82
N ALA A 362 -7.48 -4.41 23.92
CA ALA A 362 -8.33 -4.08 22.78
C ALA A 362 -8.62 -2.57 22.70
N LEU A 363 -8.57 -2.01 21.50
CA LEU A 363 -9.10 -0.69 21.15
C LEU A 363 -10.20 -0.90 20.12
N SER A 364 -11.42 -1.02 20.57
CA SER A 364 -12.59 -1.41 19.76
C SER A 364 -13.48 -0.24 19.35
N LYS A 365 -13.21 0.96 19.88
CA LYS A 365 -13.96 2.15 19.55
C LYS A 365 -13.44 2.82 18.28
N ASN A 366 -14.25 2.80 17.22
CA ASN A 366 -13.99 3.55 15.99
C ASN A 366 -14.23 5.05 16.22
N ARG A 367 -13.21 5.87 15.97
CA ARG A 367 -13.22 7.34 16.11
C ARG A 367 -13.14 8.06 14.76
N ARG A 368 -13.41 7.33 13.68
CA ARG A 368 -13.37 7.85 12.29
C ARG A 368 -14.75 7.88 11.68
N CYS A 369 -15.42 6.74 11.63
CA CYS A 369 -16.67 6.57 10.90
C CYS A 369 -17.85 6.93 11.79
N ALA A 370 -18.78 7.71 11.26
CA ALA A 370 -20.07 7.88 11.87
C ALA A 370 -20.85 6.55 11.92
N ARG A 371 -21.79 6.42 12.87
CA ARG A 371 -22.57 5.20 13.10
C ARG A 371 -23.28 4.69 11.84
N GLY A 372 -23.88 5.61 11.05
CA GLY A 372 -24.58 5.26 9.83
C GLY A 372 -23.65 4.73 8.71
N VAL A 373 -22.32 4.91 8.83
CA VAL A 373 -21.33 4.30 7.96
C VAL A 373 -20.87 2.96 8.51
N LEU A 374 -20.53 2.91 9.80
CA LEU A 374 -19.88 1.75 10.42
C LEU A 374 -20.82 0.58 10.64
N MET A 375 -21.99 0.84 11.26
CA MET A 375 -22.87 -0.23 11.71
C MET A 375 -23.37 -1.17 10.61
N PRO A 376 -23.71 -0.69 9.40
CA PRO A 376 -24.07 -1.58 8.29
C PRO A 376 -22.97 -2.57 7.90
N VAL A 377 -21.70 -2.20 8.07
CA VAL A 377 -20.53 -2.94 7.55
C VAL A 377 -20.09 -4.07 8.50
N ILE A 378 -20.29 -3.91 9.81
CA ILE A 378 -19.80 -4.84 10.84
C ILE A 378 -20.25 -6.29 10.59
N PRO A 379 -21.52 -6.60 10.26
CA PRO A 379 -21.98 -7.99 10.10
C PRO A 379 -21.23 -8.75 8.99
N SER A 380 -20.69 -8.03 7.99
CA SER A 380 -19.88 -8.66 6.96
C SER A 380 -18.53 -9.12 7.50
N ILE A 381 -17.77 -8.25 8.17
CA ILE A 381 -16.43 -8.61 8.67
C ILE A 381 -16.47 -9.66 9.78
N GLU A 382 -17.52 -9.70 10.57
CA GLU A 382 -17.72 -10.70 11.63
C GLU A 382 -17.92 -12.13 11.12
N ARG A 383 -18.13 -12.32 9.82
CA ARG A 383 -18.18 -13.65 9.19
C ARG A 383 -16.80 -14.28 8.98
N ASN A 384 -15.71 -13.51 9.12
CA ASN A 384 -14.37 -14.08 9.14
C ASN A 384 -14.15 -14.90 10.39
N THR A 385 -13.51 -16.04 10.25
CA THR A 385 -13.28 -16.99 11.35
C THR A 385 -11.92 -16.77 12.02
N ASP A 386 -10.91 -16.37 11.26
CA ASP A 386 -9.56 -16.13 11.76
C ASP A 386 -9.39 -14.66 12.13
N ARG A 387 -9.97 -14.28 13.28
CA ARG A 387 -9.94 -12.93 13.83
C ARG A 387 -10.06 -12.91 15.35
N TYR A 388 -9.68 -11.79 15.97
CA TYR A 388 -10.01 -11.51 17.36
C TYR A 388 -11.48 -11.12 17.49
N GLU A 389 -12.14 -11.68 18.48
CA GLU A 389 -13.47 -11.23 18.89
C GLU A 389 -13.36 -9.84 19.54
N LYS A 390 -14.01 -8.85 18.98
CA LYS A 390 -14.00 -7.45 19.44
C LYS A 390 -15.35 -6.78 19.14
N LEU A 391 -15.88 -6.05 20.13
CA LEU A 391 -17.11 -5.29 19.98
C LEU A 391 -16.79 -3.93 19.34
N ILE A 392 -16.92 -3.84 18.02
CA ILE A 392 -16.63 -2.59 17.27
C ILE A 392 -17.81 -1.62 17.46
N THR A 393 -17.52 -0.43 17.96
CA THR A 393 -18.52 0.63 18.19
C THR A 393 -18.05 1.99 17.65
N SER A 394 -19.00 2.92 17.49
CA SER A 394 -18.72 4.34 17.23
C SER A 394 -19.70 5.22 18.01
N ASP A 395 -19.21 6.30 18.60
CA ASP A 395 -20.04 7.33 19.26
C ASP A 395 -20.31 8.52 18.33
N ILE A 396 -19.77 8.51 17.12
CA ILE A 396 -20.01 9.59 16.14
C ILE A 396 -21.38 9.39 15.54
N GLU A 397 -22.32 10.26 15.93
CA GLU A 397 -23.69 10.22 15.43
C GLU A 397 -23.77 10.63 13.97
N GLY A 398 -24.85 10.21 13.30
CA GLY A 398 -25.12 10.55 11.89
C GLY A 398 -24.36 9.66 10.91
N GLY A 399 -23.97 10.24 9.78
CA GLY A 399 -23.43 9.50 8.64
C GLY A 399 -24.49 8.65 7.93
N ARG A 400 -24.14 8.14 6.77
CA ARG A 400 -25.02 7.25 6.00
C ARG A 400 -24.26 6.30 5.11
N THR A 401 -24.89 5.17 4.84
CA THR A 401 -24.48 4.23 3.80
C THR A 401 -25.60 4.10 2.78
N GLU A 402 -25.27 4.31 1.52
CA GLU A 402 -26.20 4.21 0.39
C GLU A 402 -25.75 3.08 -0.53
N LEU A 403 -26.69 2.22 -0.93
CA LEU A 403 -26.52 1.24 -2.01
C LEU A 403 -27.19 1.76 -3.27
N ALA A 404 -26.42 2.02 -4.32
CA ALA A 404 -26.88 2.63 -5.55
C ALA A 404 -26.65 1.70 -6.77
N GLY A 405 -27.76 1.29 -7.39
CA GLY A 405 -27.76 0.45 -8.60
C GLY A 405 -27.83 1.29 -9.88
N TYR A 406 -27.11 0.87 -10.92
CA TYR A 406 -27.02 1.57 -12.21
C TYR A 406 -27.12 0.59 -13.38
N SER A 407 -27.87 0.95 -14.41
CA SER A 407 -27.99 0.13 -15.62
C SER A 407 -26.75 0.14 -16.51
N SER A 408 -25.84 1.13 -16.32
CA SER A 408 -24.65 1.27 -17.14
C SER A 408 -23.50 1.97 -16.39
N PHE A 409 -22.26 1.79 -16.86
CA PHE A 409 -21.13 2.57 -16.39
C PHE A 409 -21.27 4.06 -16.67
N ASP A 410 -21.98 4.44 -17.73
CA ASP A 410 -22.21 5.84 -18.06
C ASP A 410 -23.10 6.51 -17.01
N ALA A 411 -24.26 5.90 -16.69
CA ALA A 411 -25.13 6.39 -15.64
C ALA A 411 -24.40 6.47 -14.28
N MET A 412 -23.61 5.45 -13.96
CA MET A 412 -22.79 5.39 -12.76
C MET A 412 -21.74 6.52 -12.72
N GLY A 413 -21.02 6.75 -13.82
CA GLY A 413 -19.99 7.77 -13.94
C GLY A 413 -20.53 9.19 -13.86
N GLN A 414 -21.66 9.47 -14.51
CA GLN A 414 -22.31 10.78 -14.46
C GLN A 414 -22.81 11.09 -13.05
N ASP A 415 -23.43 10.14 -12.37
CA ASP A 415 -23.88 10.35 -10.98
C ASP A 415 -22.70 10.49 -10.02
N LEU A 416 -21.60 9.74 -10.22
CA LEU A 416 -20.37 9.88 -9.46
C LEU A 416 -19.81 11.30 -9.55
N ILE A 417 -19.69 11.86 -10.77
CA ILE A 417 -19.18 13.23 -10.97
C ILE A 417 -20.08 14.24 -10.26
N ARG A 418 -21.40 14.14 -10.46
CA ARG A 418 -22.37 15.04 -9.85
C ARG A 418 -22.27 15.05 -8.34
N ARG A 419 -22.19 13.86 -7.70
CA ARG A 419 -22.10 13.69 -6.24
C ARG A 419 -20.74 14.19 -5.72
N ALA A 420 -19.64 13.77 -6.34
CA ALA A 420 -18.30 14.20 -5.94
C ALA A 420 -18.12 15.72 -6.01
N GLN A 421 -18.66 16.35 -7.06
CA GLN A 421 -18.66 17.82 -7.18
C GLN A 421 -19.51 18.48 -6.09
N ALA A 422 -20.65 17.90 -5.75
CA ALA A 422 -21.50 18.43 -4.68
C ALA A 422 -20.80 18.34 -3.31
N ASP A 423 -20.14 17.23 -3.02
CA ASP A 423 -19.36 17.06 -1.79
C ASP A 423 -18.20 18.07 -1.70
N VAL A 424 -17.44 18.22 -2.78
CA VAL A 424 -16.32 19.17 -2.80
C VAL A 424 -16.80 20.63 -2.64
N ARG A 425 -17.95 21.00 -3.21
CA ARG A 425 -18.54 22.35 -3.04
C ARG A 425 -18.85 22.68 -1.59
N VAL A 426 -19.17 21.69 -0.77
CA VAL A 426 -19.41 21.86 0.67
C VAL A 426 -18.15 21.59 1.52
N GLY A 427 -16.97 21.50 0.88
CA GLY A 427 -15.70 21.36 1.55
C GLY A 427 -15.33 19.94 1.98
N ARG A 428 -16.06 18.90 1.53
CA ARG A 428 -15.76 17.50 1.85
C ARG A 428 -14.62 16.95 0.98
N SER A 429 -13.76 16.17 1.58
CA SER A 429 -12.80 15.32 0.88
C SER A 429 -13.50 14.09 0.29
N VAL A 430 -13.10 13.68 -0.90
CA VAL A 430 -13.74 12.59 -1.64
C VAL A 430 -12.72 11.51 -2.00
N ALA A 431 -13.08 10.25 -1.78
CA ALA A 431 -12.34 9.12 -2.32
C ALA A 431 -13.25 8.24 -3.19
N VAL A 432 -12.77 7.89 -4.37
CA VAL A 432 -13.36 6.88 -5.24
C VAL A 432 -12.47 5.65 -5.16
N LEU A 433 -12.96 4.58 -4.57
CA LEU A 433 -12.20 3.38 -4.32
C LEU A 433 -12.59 2.26 -5.26
N CYS A 434 -11.60 1.62 -5.84
CA CYS A 434 -11.76 0.55 -6.82
C CYS A 434 -11.06 -0.72 -6.31
N ARG A 435 -11.60 -1.89 -6.69
CA ARG A 435 -11.02 -3.18 -6.28
C ARG A 435 -9.60 -3.35 -6.81
N ASP A 436 -9.34 -2.96 -8.05
CA ASP A 436 -8.04 -3.08 -8.69
C ASP A 436 -7.72 -1.91 -9.63
N ASN A 437 -6.50 -1.93 -10.17
CA ASN A 437 -6.02 -0.89 -11.07
C ASN A 437 -6.83 -0.76 -12.37
N ARG A 438 -7.48 -1.83 -12.82
CA ARG A 438 -8.27 -1.85 -14.06
C ARG A 438 -9.60 -1.16 -13.89
N SER A 439 -10.33 -1.51 -12.84
CA SER A 439 -11.62 -0.89 -12.52
C SER A 439 -11.50 0.61 -12.22
N GLY A 440 -10.32 1.08 -11.78
CA GLY A 440 -10.06 2.50 -11.49
C GLY A 440 -9.88 3.38 -12.72
N ILE A 441 -9.63 2.83 -13.90
CA ILE A 441 -9.44 3.63 -15.13
C ILE A 441 -10.74 4.36 -15.50
N ILE A 442 -11.86 3.68 -15.41
CA ILE A 442 -13.16 4.22 -15.84
C ILE A 442 -13.55 5.48 -15.05
N PRO A 443 -13.63 5.47 -13.71
CA PRO A 443 -13.97 6.69 -12.96
C PRO A 443 -12.96 7.83 -13.17
N ALA A 444 -11.67 7.53 -13.32
CA ALA A 444 -10.65 8.55 -13.61
C ALA A 444 -10.91 9.25 -14.96
N LEU A 445 -11.35 8.48 -15.97
CA LEU A 445 -11.68 9.04 -17.28
C LEU A 445 -12.94 9.93 -17.24
N PHE A 446 -13.95 9.57 -16.44
CA PHE A 446 -15.11 10.44 -16.24
C PHE A 446 -14.71 11.78 -15.63
N PHE A 447 -13.85 11.81 -14.61
CA PHE A 447 -13.34 13.05 -14.05
C PHE A 447 -12.51 13.86 -15.06
N GLN A 448 -11.68 13.21 -15.85
CA GLN A 448 -10.90 13.87 -16.91
C GLN A 448 -11.80 14.49 -17.98
N SER A 449 -12.84 13.77 -18.41
CA SER A 449 -13.82 14.28 -19.37
C SER A 449 -14.55 15.53 -18.83
N ALA A 450 -14.97 15.51 -17.56
CA ALA A 450 -15.61 16.64 -16.92
C ALA A 450 -14.72 17.89 -16.86
N ILE A 451 -13.41 17.73 -16.69
CA ILE A 451 -12.45 18.84 -16.75
C ILE A 451 -12.30 19.36 -18.18
N SER A 452 -12.14 18.46 -19.15
CA SER A 452 -11.82 18.83 -20.55
C SER A 452 -12.99 19.47 -21.28
N SER A 453 -14.23 18.98 -21.06
CA SER A 453 -15.41 19.38 -21.85
C SER A 453 -16.08 20.67 -21.38
N LYS A 454 -16.01 21.00 -20.09
CA LYS A 454 -16.80 22.10 -19.49
C LYS A 454 -15.98 23.12 -18.69
N GLY A 455 -14.68 22.89 -18.48
CA GLY A 455 -13.88 23.73 -17.59
C GLY A 455 -14.37 23.78 -16.13
N THR A 456 -15.37 22.97 -15.80
CA THR A 456 -16.08 22.96 -14.50
C THR A 456 -15.68 21.77 -13.63
N GLY A 457 -14.76 20.94 -14.10
CA GLY A 457 -14.29 19.76 -13.38
C GLY A 457 -13.52 20.12 -12.13
N VAL A 458 -13.79 19.43 -11.03
CA VAL A 458 -13.01 19.53 -9.82
C VAL A 458 -11.73 18.76 -10.00
N ASN A 459 -10.60 19.33 -9.55
CA ASN A 459 -9.31 18.71 -9.64
C ASN A 459 -9.27 17.38 -8.86
N PHE A 460 -8.60 16.38 -9.42
CA PHE A 460 -8.50 15.05 -8.82
C PHE A 460 -7.08 14.51 -8.94
N ARG A 461 -6.74 13.57 -8.07
CA ARG A 461 -5.51 12.78 -8.14
C ARG A 461 -5.82 11.31 -8.38
N ILE A 462 -4.83 10.60 -8.91
CA ILE A 462 -4.86 9.15 -9.12
C ILE A 462 -3.80 8.51 -8.23
N SER A 463 -4.14 7.39 -7.58
CA SER A 463 -3.18 6.59 -6.82
C SER A 463 -3.28 5.13 -7.25
N GLY A 464 -2.15 4.52 -7.56
CA GLY A 464 -2.01 3.10 -7.90
C GLY A 464 -2.18 2.77 -9.38
N PHE A 465 -3.28 3.11 -10.02
CA PHE A 465 -3.55 2.69 -11.40
C PHE A 465 -3.09 3.66 -12.49
N GLY A 466 -2.51 4.78 -12.12
CA GLY A 466 -1.80 5.66 -13.05
C GLY A 466 -0.81 4.92 -13.94
N MET A 467 -0.25 3.85 -13.44
CA MET A 467 0.69 2.99 -14.18
C MET A 467 0.06 2.23 -15.34
N SER A 468 -1.26 1.91 -15.33
CA SER A 468 -1.89 1.11 -16.39
C SER A 468 -2.01 1.86 -17.72
N LEU A 469 -2.43 3.13 -17.69
CA LEU A 469 -2.42 4.00 -18.89
C LEU A 469 -1.00 4.47 -19.24
N ALA A 470 -0.12 4.62 -18.25
CA ALA A 470 1.29 4.92 -18.46
C ALA A 470 2.10 3.69 -18.91
N SER A 471 1.54 2.49 -18.83
CA SER A 471 2.17 1.27 -19.35
C SER A 471 2.39 1.36 -20.86
N ARG A 472 3.35 0.60 -21.39
CA ARG A 472 3.61 0.55 -22.83
C ARG A 472 2.34 0.16 -23.59
N THR A 473 1.61 -0.84 -23.12
CA THR A 473 0.35 -1.30 -23.75
C THR A 473 -0.73 -0.22 -23.77
N GLY A 474 -0.92 0.50 -22.65
CA GLY A 474 -1.89 1.60 -22.57
C GLY A 474 -1.52 2.75 -23.52
N LYS A 475 -0.25 3.17 -23.53
CA LYS A 475 0.25 4.20 -24.44
C LYS A 475 0.11 3.81 -25.90
N ASP A 476 0.47 2.57 -26.24
CA ASP A 476 0.38 2.05 -27.61
C ASP A 476 -1.10 2.03 -28.06
N ALA A 477 -2.00 1.56 -27.21
CA ALA A 477 -3.44 1.50 -27.50
C ALA A 477 -4.05 2.90 -27.71
N VAL A 478 -3.81 3.83 -26.79
CA VAL A 478 -4.31 5.21 -26.91
C VAL A 478 -3.68 5.91 -28.13
N SER A 479 -2.42 5.63 -28.44
CA SER A 479 -1.75 6.18 -29.61
C SER A 479 -2.36 5.66 -30.93
N VAL A 480 -2.70 4.35 -31.00
CA VAL A 480 -3.41 3.78 -32.15
C VAL A 480 -4.78 4.43 -32.31
N LEU A 481 -5.55 4.56 -31.23
CA LEU A 481 -6.86 5.24 -31.25
C LEU A 481 -6.73 6.69 -31.75
N SER A 482 -5.69 7.40 -31.31
CA SER A 482 -5.44 8.79 -31.70
C SER A 482 -5.10 8.92 -33.19
N LEU A 483 -4.34 7.97 -33.75
CA LEU A 483 -3.93 7.99 -35.14
C LEU A 483 -5.10 7.88 -36.12
N ILE A 484 -6.23 7.31 -35.74
CA ILE A 484 -7.38 7.12 -36.64
C ILE A 484 -8.02 8.45 -37.04
N ASP A 485 -7.90 9.50 -36.22
CA ASP A 485 -8.64 10.74 -36.41
C ASP A 485 -7.80 12.04 -36.31
N GLN A 486 -6.48 11.95 -36.07
CA GLN A 486 -5.64 13.15 -35.88
C GLN A 486 -4.80 13.49 -37.10
N THR A 487 -4.59 14.78 -37.31
CA THR A 487 -3.76 15.36 -38.39
C THR A 487 -2.72 16.34 -37.82
N GLY A 488 -1.58 16.48 -38.51
CA GLY A 488 -0.59 17.52 -38.19
C GLY A 488 0.21 17.29 -36.91
N ASP A 489 0.45 18.37 -36.17
CA ASP A 489 1.31 18.36 -34.96
C ASP A 489 0.82 17.45 -33.84
N GLU A 490 -0.47 17.19 -33.79
CA GLU A 490 -1.09 16.30 -32.81
C GLU A 490 -0.63 14.84 -33.00
N LEU A 491 -0.11 14.48 -34.17
CA LEU A 491 0.39 13.14 -34.49
C LEU A 491 1.77 12.84 -33.90
N TYR A 492 2.59 13.85 -33.60
CA TYR A 492 3.97 13.62 -33.18
C TYR A 492 4.09 12.69 -31.98
N ARG A 493 3.32 12.93 -30.91
CA ARG A 493 3.36 12.12 -29.70
C ARG A 493 2.77 10.72 -29.91
N PRO A 494 1.58 10.53 -30.52
CA PRO A 494 1.07 9.20 -30.86
C PRO A 494 2.02 8.40 -31.73
N LEU A 495 2.58 8.99 -32.79
CA LEU A 495 3.57 8.35 -33.63
C LEU A 495 4.84 7.99 -32.86
N SER A 496 5.36 8.89 -32.05
CA SER A 496 6.55 8.66 -31.23
C SER A 496 6.34 7.50 -30.25
N ASN A 497 5.17 7.40 -29.64
CA ASN A 497 4.85 6.31 -28.71
C ASN A 497 4.73 4.95 -29.42
N LEU A 498 3.99 4.90 -30.55
CA LEU A 498 3.81 3.67 -31.33
C LEU A 498 5.07 3.23 -32.05
N VAL A 499 5.78 4.20 -32.60
CA VAL A 499 6.88 3.98 -33.54
C VAL A 499 8.23 4.05 -32.83
N GLY A 500 8.29 4.48 -31.58
CA GLY A 500 9.53 4.50 -30.78
C GLY A 500 10.22 3.13 -30.64
N GLY A 501 9.48 2.01 -30.90
CA GLY A 501 10.06 0.68 -31.13
C GLY A 501 10.29 0.33 -32.58
N TYR A 502 9.78 1.12 -33.55
CA TYR A 502 9.75 0.81 -34.97
C TYR A 502 10.45 1.89 -35.86
N MET A 503 10.55 3.13 -35.37
CA MET A 503 11.27 4.22 -36.05
C MET A 503 12.10 5.00 -35.02
N ARG A 504 13.21 5.59 -35.46
CA ARG A 504 14.01 6.47 -34.60
C ARG A 504 13.33 7.84 -34.48
N SER A 505 13.57 8.56 -33.38
CA SER A 505 13.00 9.88 -33.13
C SER A 505 13.14 10.88 -34.30
N PRO A 506 14.30 10.95 -35.04
CA PRO A 506 14.41 11.77 -36.20
C PRO A 506 13.51 11.37 -37.39
N GLU A 507 13.24 10.05 -37.53
CA GLU A 507 12.35 9.55 -38.59
C GLU A 507 10.88 9.94 -38.32
N VAL A 508 10.48 9.95 -37.05
CA VAL A 508 9.14 10.45 -36.64
C VAL A 508 9.02 11.95 -36.95
N GLY A 509 10.03 12.74 -36.62
CA GLY A 509 10.09 14.17 -36.95
C GLY A 509 9.91 14.41 -38.44
N ALA A 510 10.66 13.70 -39.29
CA ALA A 510 10.56 13.81 -40.72
C ALA A 510 9.16 13.49 -41.28
N VAL A 511 8.48 12.47 -40.72
CA VAL A 511 7.09 12.15 -41.12
C VAL A 511 6.14 13.28 -40.74
N VAL A 512 6.25 13.83 -39.50
CA VAL A 512 5.41 14.94 -39.05
C VAL A 512 5.65 16.19 -39.91
N ASP A 513 6.91 16.52 -40.20
CA ASP A 513 7.26 17.67 -41.04
C ASP A 513 6.71 17.50 -42.47
N ARG A 514 6.81 16.28 -43.04
CA ARG A 514 6.24 15.95 -44.32
C ARG A 514 4.73 16.10 -44.37
N CYS A 515 4.02 15.64 -43.30
CA CYS A 515 2.58 15.83 -43.17
C CYS A 515 2.21 17.34 -43.14
N ARG A 516 3.01 18.18 -42.46
CA ARG A 516 2.79 19.63 -42.44
C ARG A 516 3.02 20.28 -43.81
N GLU A 517 4.10 19.88 -44.50
CA GLU A 517 4.44 20.44 -45.80
C GLU A 517 3.41 20.08 -46.86
N THR A 518 2.90 18.87 -46.86
CA THR A 518 1.98 18.37 -47.89
C THR A 518 0.51 18.57 -47.54
N GLY A 519 0.20 18.81 -46.28
CA GLY A 519 -1.18 18.82 -45.74
C GLY A 519 -1.83 17.43 -45.70
N GLN A 520 -1.06 16.38 -45.97
CA GLN A 520 -1.52 15.01 -45.96
C GLN A 520 -1.55 14.46 -44.54
N THR A 521 -2.47 13.52 -44.29
CA THR A 521 -2.43 12.70 -43.09
C THR A 521 -1.28 11.69 -43.17
N VAL A 522 -0.88 11.14 -42.06
CA VAL A 522 0.12 10.05 -42.01
C VAL A 522 -0.30 8.86 -42.90
N TRP A 523 -1.60 8.62 -42.99
CA TRP A 523 -2.18 7.54 -43.79
C TRP A 523 -2.01 7.79 -45.28
N GLU A 524 -2.36 8.99 -45.75
CA GLU A 524 -2.20 9.41 -47.13
C GLU A 524 -0.71 9.43 -47.56
N LEU A 525 0.17 9.79 -46.59
CA LEU A 525 1.61 9.76 -46.84
C LEU A 525 2.14 8.32 -46.93
N MET A 526 1.63 7.39 -46.08
CA MET A 526 1.99 5.96 -46.17
C MET A 526 1.52 5.30 -47.50
N ASP A 527 0.38 5.75 -48.00
CA ASP A 527 -0.14 5.26 -49.28
C ASP A 527 0.65 5.80 -50.48
N SER A 528 1.02 7.07 -50.45
CA SER A 528 1.69 7.75 -51.57
C SER A 528 3.20 7.53 -51.60
N GLU A 529 3.86 7.40 -50.46
CA GLU A 529 5.32 7.29 -50.31
C GLU A 529 5.70 6.10 -49.35
N PRO A 530 5.29 4.86 -49.63
CA PRO A 530 5.50 3.73 -48.73
C PRO A 530 6.99 3.41 -48.50
N GLU A 531 7.86 3.73 -49.41
CA GLU A 531 9.33 3.55 -49.31
C GLU A 531 9.97 4.41 -48.20
N GLY A 532 9.31 5.48 -47.80
CA GLY A 532 9.74 6.33 -46.67
C GLY A 532 9.53 5.68 -45.27
N PHE A 533 8.85 4.55 -45.21
CA PHE A 533 8.48 3.91 -43.95
C PHE A 533 9.11 2.53 -43.77
N LYS A 534 9.43 2.16 -42.55
CA LYS A 534 9.87 0.80 -42.21
C LYS A 534 8.76 -0.21 -42.42
N TYR A 535 9.12 -1.42 -42.80
CA TYR A 535 8.20 -2.56 -42.97
C TYR A 535 7.26 -2.77 -41.80
N THR A 536 7.75 -2.59 -40.56
CA THR A 536 6.93 -2.74 -39.33
C THR A 536 5.87 -1.65 -39.22
N ALA A 537 6.13 -0.42 -39.64
CA ALA A 537 5.16 0.67 -39.69
C ALA A 537 4.09 0.40 -40.75
N LEU A 538 4.49 -0.06 -41.93
CA LEU A 538 3.58 -0.45 -43.00
C LEU A 538 2.70 -1.67 -42.62
N LYS A 539 3.26 -2.62 -41.87
CA LYS A 539 2.50 -3.75 -41.35
C LYS A 539 1.43 -3.30 -40.33
N LEU A 540 1.76 -2.32 -39.47
CA LEU A 540 0.78 -1.71 -38.57
C LEU A 540 -0.29 -0.95 -39.34
N TYR A 541 0.12 -0.16 -40.34
CA TYR A 541 -0.79 0.54 -41.25
C TYR A 541 -1.80 -0.41 -41.89
N GLY A 542 -1.34 -1.51 -42.50
CA GLY A 542 -2.21 -2.51 -43.07
C GLY A 542 -3.24 -3.12 -42.11
N LYS A 543 -2.87 -3.17 -40.81
CA LYS A 543 -3.80 -3.59 -39.75
C LYS A 543 -4.83 -2.51 -39.37
N LEU A 544 -4.49 -1.23 -39.53
CA LEU A 544 -5.36 -0.11 -39.16
C LEU A 544 -6.26 0.37 -40.31
N LEU A 545 -5.93 0.00 -41.54
CA LEU A 545 -6.71 0.39 -42.71
C LEU A 545 -8.19 -0.03 -42.62
N PRO A 546 -8.54 -1.27 -42.21
CA PRO A 546 -9.94 -1.67 -42.04
C PRO A 546 -10.70 -0.81 -41.03
N LEU A 547 -10.04 -0.31 -40.00
CA LEU A 547 -10.67 0.57 -39.00
C LEU A 547 -10.98 1.94 -39.56
N ARG A 548 -10.12 2.47 -40.42
CA ARG A 548 -10.35 3.74 -41.12
C ARG A 548 -11.54 3.62 -42.05
N GLU A 549 -11.59 2.56 -42.86
CA GLU A 549 -12.73 2.27 -43.74
C GLU A 549 -14.04 2.07 -42.94
N ALA A 550 -13.96 1.35 -41.81
CA ALA A 550 -15.11 1.17 -40.92
C ALA A 550 -15.62 2.48 -40.35
N LYS A 551 -14.73 3.43 -39.98
CA LYS A 551 -15.11 4.75 -39.49
C LYS A 551 -15.88 5.56 -40.54
N GLU A 552 -15.45 5.51 -41.80
CA GLU A 552 -16.12 6.20 -42.91
C GLU A 552 -17.50 5.59 -43.21
N ASN A 553 -17.70 4.31 -42.94
CA ASN A 553 -18.93 3.57 -43.22
C ASN A 553 -19.89 3.48 -42.02
N CYS A 554 -19.47 3.78 -40.79
CA CYS A 554 -20.34 3.73 -39.62
C CYS A 554 -21.32 4.89 -39.59
N VAL A 555 -22.57 4.62 -39.15
CA VAL A 555 -23.66 5.59 -39.08
C VAL A 555 -23.44 6.56 -37.90
N SER A 556 -22.76 6.10 -36.86
CA SER A 556 -22.46 6.92 -35.68
C SER A 556 -21.11 6.54 -35.05
N ASP A 557 -20.55 7.47 -34.28
CA ASP A 557 -19.34 7.20 -33.48
C ASP A 557 -19.57 6.10 -32.42
N THR A 558 -20.80 5.88 -32.00
CA THR A 558 -21.16 4.76 -31.10
C THR A 558 -21.05 3.41 -31.81
N ASP A 559 -21.53 3.31 -33.05
CA ASP A 559 -21.38 2.10 -33.86
C ASP A 559 -19.90 1.84 -34.16
N PHE A 560 -19.17 2.89 -34.47
CA PHE A 560 -17.73 2.80 -34.69
C PHE A 560 -16.97 2.32 -33.42
N ALA A 561 -17.41 2.73 -32.23
CA ALA A 561 -16.82 2.25 -30.97
C ALA A 561 -16.96 0.73 -30.77
N LEU A 562 -18.07 0.16 -31.22
CA LEU A 562 -18.25 -1.29 -31.19
C LEU A 562 -17.26 -1.99 -32.12
N VAL A 563 -17.19 -1.54 -33.37
CA VAL A 563 -16.28 -2.08 -34.37
C VAL A 563 -14.82 -1.99 -33.94
N ILE A 564 -14.40 -0.80 -33.44
CA ILE A 564 -13.00 -0.59 -33.03
C ILE A 564 -12.63 -1.47 -31.83
N CYS A 565 -13.51 -1.63 -30.86
CA CYS A 565 -13.24 -2.44 -29.68
C CYS A 565 -13.12 -3.94 -30.05
N ASP A 566 -13.98 -4.42 -30.92
CA ASP A 566 -13.94 -5.80 -31.41
C ASP A 566 -12.64 -6.05 -32.21
N TYR A 567 -12.30 -5.17 -33.12
CA TYR A 567 -11.09 -5.26 -33.92
C TYR A 567 -9.82 -5.18 -33.06
N PHE A 568 -9.78 -4.29 -32.06
CA PHE A 568 -8.67 -4.20 -31.13
C PHE A 568 -8.47 -5.50 -30.35
N MET A 569 -9.55 -6.11 -29.92
CA MET A 569 -9.49 -7.33 -29.12
C MET A 569 -9.05 -8.55 -29.95
N HIS A 570 -9.51 -8.65 -31.19
CA HIS A 570 -9.28 -9.84 -32.04
C HIS A 570 -8.10 -9.69 -32.99
N ASP A 571 -7.98 -8.58 -33.72
CA ASP A 571 -7.05 -8.47 -34.83
C ASP A 571 -5.69 -7.82 -34.45
N ILE A 572 -5.71 -6.82 -33.59
CA ILE A 572 -4.47 -6.15 -33.20
C ILE A 572 -3.79 -6.87 -32.04
N TRP A 573 -4.55 -7.28 -31.04
CA TRP A 573 -4.02 -7.88 -29.80
C TRP A 573 -4.59 -9.26 -29.46
N GLY A 574 -5.18 -9.98 -30.41
CA GLY A 574 -5.76 -11.32 -30.18
C GLY A 574 -4.76 -12.35 -29.63
N SER A 575 -3.46 -12.15 -29.90
CA SER A 575 -2.36 -12.93 -29.32
C SER A 575 -1.81 -12.33 -28.01
N ALA A 576 -2.42 -11.26 -27.47
CA ALA A 576 -1.95 -10.66 -26.24
C ALA A 576 -2.21 -11.57 -25.04
N THR A 577 -1.37 -11.45 -24.01
CA THR A 577 -1.56 -12.16 -22.74
C THR A 577 -2.87 -11.72 -22.08
N SER A 578 -3.46 -12.59 -21.26
CA SER A 578 -4.73 -12.34 -20.58
C SER A 578 -4.80 -10.99 -19.86
N ASP A 579 -3.70 -10.56 -19.22
CA ASP A 579 -3.57 -9.26 -18.59
C ASP A 579 -3.67 -8.08 -19.55
N LYS A 580 -3.03 -8.18 -20.72
CA LYS A 580 -3.14 -7.15 -21.76
C LYS A 580 -4.54 -7.11 -22.33
N GLN A 581 -5.16 -8.26 -22.54
CA GLN A 581 -6.55 -8.35 -23.00
C GLN A 581 -7.50 -7.68 -22.01
N LEU A 582 -7.36 -7.94 -20.71
CA LEU A 582 -8.16 -7.30 -19.67
C LEU A 582 -7.94 -5.76 -19.58
N GLN A 583 -6.69 -5.28 -19.76
CA GLN A 583 -6.42 -3.85 -19.85
C GLN A 583 -7.08 -3.22 -21.08
N LEU A 584 -7.04 -3.91 -22.21
CA LEU A 584 -7.67 -3.46 -23.46
C LEU A 584 -9.19 -3.48 -23.35
N GLN A 585 -9.77 -4.49 -22.70
CA GLN A 585 -11.21 -4.54 -22.41
C GLN A 585 -11.65 -3.34 -21.57
N ALA A 586 -10.92 -3.02 -20.50
CA ALA A 586 -11.19 -1.84 -19.69
C ALA A 586 -11.08 -0.53 -20.49
N LEU A 587 -10.07 -0.43 -21.37
CA LEU A 587 -9.90 0.71 -22.27
C LEU A 587 -11.04 0.80 -23.29
N CYS A 588 -11.45 -0.30 -23.89
CA CYS A 588 -12.58 -0.37 -24.81
C CYS A 588 -13.89 0.03 -24.13
N GLN A 589 -14.11 -0.45 -22.91
CA GLN A 589 -15.27 -0.06 -22.12
C GLN A 589 -15.27 1.44 -21.80
N ALA A 590 -14.11 1.97 -21.42
CA ALA A 590 -13.93 3.38 -21.16
C ALA A 590 -14.17 4.23 -22.42
N LEU A 591 -13.68 3.79 -23.58
CA LEU A 591 -13.91 4.45 -24.87
C LEU A 591 -15.42 4.50 -25.21
N LYS A 592 -16.12 3.36 -25.08
CA LYS A 592 -17.57 3.29 -25.30
C LYS A 592 -18.33 4.26 -24.41
N SER A 593 -18.02 4.28 -23.10
CA SER A 593 -18.66 5.17 -22.13
C SER A 593 -18.37 6.65 -22.41
N LEU A 594 -17.15 6.97 -22.82
CA LEU A 594 -16.80 8.35 -23.19
C LEU A 594 -17.48 8.81 -24.48
N ILE A 595 -17.63 7.95 -25.48
CA ILE A 595 -18.37 8.25 -26.72
C ILE A 595 -19.85 8.43 -26.40
N ALA A 596 -20.45 7.56 -25.59
CA ALA A 596 -21.83 7.70 -25.16
C ALA A 596 -22.07 9.05 -24.42
N ALA A 597 -21.11 9.48 -23.59
CA ALA A 597 -21.22 10.72 -22.85
C ALA A 597 -20.99 11.98 -23.70
N SER A 598 -20.05 11.95 -24.65
CA SER A 598 -19.64 13.11 -25.46
C SER A 598 -20.32 13.18 -26.83
N GLY A 599 -20.87 12.06 -27.31
CA GLY A 599 -21.38 11.92 -28.67
C GLY A 599 -20.27 11.91 -29.75
N SER A 600 -18.99 11.89 -29.36
CA SER A 600 -17.86 12.07 -30.27
C SER A 600 -16.69 11.16 -29.95
N TYR A 601 -16.26 10.37 -30.94
CA TYR A 601 -15.03 9.57 -30.89
C TYR A 601 -13.79 10.43 -30.63
N ARG A 602 -13.69 11.56 -31.33
CA ARG A 602 -12.54 12.49 -31.21
C ARG A 602 -12.38 13.01 -29.77
N GLU A 603 -13.47 13.46 -29.14
CA GLU A 603 -13.43 13.96 -27.77
C GLU A 603 -13.13 12.83 -26.76
N ALA A 604 -13.67 11.63 -26.99
CA ALA A 604 -13.37 10.48 -26.17
C ALA A 604 -11.88 10.10 -26.22
N VAL A 605 -11.29 10.01 -27.43
CA VAL A 605 -9.87 9.72 -27.61
C VAL A 605 -8.98 10.82 -27.05
N LYS A 606 -9.34 12.08 -27.21
CA LYS A 606 -8.64 13.22 -26.61
C LYS A 606 -8.62 13.15 -25.08
N THR A 607 -9.73 12.74 -24.48
CA THR A 607 -9.84 12.54 -23.03
C THR A 607 -8.92 11.41 -22.55
N LEU A 608 -8.91 10.28 -23.26
CA LEU A 608 -8.00 9.16 -22.98
C LEU A 608 -6.54 9.59 -23.08
N TYR A 609 -6.19 10.32 -24.13
CA TYR A 609 -4.84 10.81 -24.37
C TYR A 609 -4.42 11.82 -23.29
N GLY A 610 -5.30 12.78 -22.97
CA GLY A 610 -5.07 13.75 -21.90
C GLY A 610 -4.79 13.11 -20.57
N LEU A 611 -5.58 12.12 -20.17
CA LEU A 611 -5.33 11.38 -18.92
C LEU A 611 -3.99 10.65 -18.97
N GLY A 612 -3.64 10.02 -20.10
CA GLY A 612 -2.37 9.32 -20.26
C GLY A 612 -1.15 10.25 -20.21
N SER A 613 -1.27 11.48 -20.75
CA SER A 613 -0.19 12.49 -20.72
C SER A 613 -0.01 13.13 -19.34
N ASP A 614 -1.11 13.43 -18.66
CA ASP A 614 -1.14 14.20 -17.41
C ASP A 614 -1.00 13.30 -16.17
N ILE A 615 -0.82 12.01 -16.36
CA ILE A 615 -0.88 11.01 -15.29
C ILE A 615 0.13 11.30 -14.16
N ARG A 616 1.32 11.81 -14.46
CA ARG A 616 2.33 12.18 -13.45
C ARG A 616 1.85 13.35 -12.60
N GLU A 617 1.32 14.38 -13.24
CA GLU A 617 0.76 15.54 -12.54
C GLU A 617 -0.42 15.11 -11.64
N ARG A 618 -1.27 14.20 -12.12
CA ARG A 618 -2.40 13.66 -11.33
C ARG A 618 -1.94 12.82 -10.14
N VAL A 619 -0.88 12.03 -10.29
CA VAL A 619 -0.30 11.25 -9.19
C VAL A 619 0.32 12.15 -8.13
N ASP A 620 1.03 13.20 -8.53
CA ASP A 620 1.75 14.11 -7.65
C ASP A 620 0.84 15.18 -6.99
N ASN A 621 -0.40 15.33 -7.44
CA ASN A 621 -1.32 16.34 -6.93
C ASN A 621 -1.91 15.95 -5.57
N LEU A 622 -1.12 16.03 -4.52
CA LEU A 622 -1.50 15.69 -3.15
C LEU A 622 -2.58 16.62 -2.55
N GLY A 623 -2.77 17.81 -3.12
CA GLY A 623 -3.77 18.80 -2.67
C GLY A 623 -5.14 18.65 -3.34
N ALA A 624 -5.33 17.70 -4.25
CA ALA A 624 -6.61 17.52 -4.93
C ALA A 624 -7.71 17.04 -3.96
N PRO A 625 -8.91 17.62 -3.99
CA PRO A 625 -10.01 17.26 -3.10
C PRO A 625 -10.61 15.87 -3.39
N ILE A 626 -10.41 15.36 -4.61
CA ILE A 626 -10.86 14.03 -5.02
C ILE A 626 -9.66 13.11 -5.21
N SER A 627 -9.72 11.92 -4.63
CA SER A 627 -8.75 10.85 -4.83
C SER A 627 -9.41 9.65 -5.50
N VAL A 628 -8.89 9.21 -6.66
CA VAL A 628 -9.29 7.94 -7.30
C VAL A 628 -8.16 6.94 -7.05
N ALA A 629 -8.47 5.83 -6.38
CA ALA A 629 -7.44 4.90 -5.89
C ALA A 629 -7.95 3.46 -5.81
N THR A 630 -7.02 2.50 -5.79
CA THR A 630 -7.37 1.17 -5.32
C THR A 630 -7.53 1.15 -3.81
N VAL A 631 -8.29 0.19 -3.29
CA VAL A 631 -8.44 0.02 -1.84
C VAL A 631 -7.09 -0.18 -1.16
N HIS A 632 -6.17 -0.94 -1.79
CA HIS A 632 -4.81 -1.16 -1.27
C HIS A 632 -4.01 0.13 -1.12
N ASP A 633 -4.04 1.01 -2.13
CA ASP A 633 -3.31 2.29 -2.11
C ASP A 633 -3.95 3.33 -1.18
N PHE A 634 -5.21 3.14 -0.82
CA PHE A 634 -5.92 4.00 0.10
C PHE A 634 -5.91 3.50 1.55
N LYS A 635 -5.33 2.32 1.81
CA LYS A 635 -5.10 1.82 3.19
C LYS A 635 -4.32 2.86 4.00
N GLY A 636 -4.74 3.11 5.23
CA GLY A 636 -4.14 4.13 6.10
C GLY A 636 -4.62 5.57 5.85
N LYS A 637 -5.41 5.82 4.80
CA LYS A 637 -6.02 7.13 4.50
C LYS A 637 -7.51 7.11 4.85
N GLU A 638 -8.17 8.28 4.72
CA GLU A 638 -9.60 8.45 4.98
C GLU A 638 -10.15 9.64 4.18
N ALA A 639 -11.46 9.70 3.99
CA ALA A 639 -12.17 10.80 3.33
C ALA A 639 -13.55 11.00 3.97
N ASP A 640 -14.10 12.21 3.85
CA ASP A 640 -15.44 12.50 4.36
C ASP A 640 -16.51 11.72 3.59
N SER A 641 -16.35 11.61 2.27
CA SER A 641 -17.21 10.81 1.40
C SER A 641 -16.40 9.77 0.63
N VAL A 642 -16.85 8.53 0.64
CA VAL A 642 -16.28 7.42 -0.11
C VAL A 642 -17.28 6.85 -1.08
N TYR A 643 -16.89 6.74 -2.33
CA TYR A 643 -17.62 6.07 -3.41
C TYR A 643 -16.90 4.77 -3.74
N LEU A 644 -17.53 3.63 -3.44
CA LEU A 644 -16.99 2.33 -3.80
C LEU A 644 -17.49 1.98 -5.21
N TRP A 645 -16.56 2.03 -6.18
CA TRP A 645 -16.86 1.90 -7.59
C TRP A 645 -17.01 0.45 -8.03
N ASP A 646 -18.13 0.12 -8.65
CA ASP A 646 -18.43 -1.20 -9.27
C ASP A 646 -18.30 -2.37 -8.28
N ASP A 647 -18.97 -2.24 -7.13
CA ASP A 647 -19.11 -3.36 -6.19
C ASP A 647 -20.18 -4.35 -6.66
N THR A 648 -19.88 -4.96 -7.78
CA THR A 648 -20.75 -5.93 -8.48
C THR A 648 -20.21 -7.34 -8.27
N LEU A 649 -21.08 -8.33 -8.21
CA LEU A 649 -20.71 -9.75 -8.11
C LEU A 649 -19.76 -10.14 -9.26
N GLY A 650 -18.65 -10.82 -8.92
CA GLY A 650 -17.55 -11.13 -9.86
C GLY A 650 -16.53 -10.03 -10.05
N VAL A 651 -16.81 -8.80 -9.57
CA VAL A 651 -15.84 -7.69 -9.55
C VAL A 651 -15.29 -7.50 -8.13
N PHE A 652 -16.17 -7.49 -7.13
CA PHE A 652 -15.78 -7.43 -5.72
C PHE A 652 -16.69 -8.33 -4.84
N PRO A 653 -16.21 -9.50 -4.36
CA PRO A 653 -14.92 -10.12 -4.68
C PRO A 653 -14.81 -10.55 -6.14
N LYS A 654 -13.58 -10.74 -6.61
CA LYS A 654 -13.33 -11.38 -7.90
C LYS A 654 -13.74 -12.85 -7.84
N ASP A 655 -14.19 -13.40 -8.98
CA ASP A 655 -14.55 -14.82 -9.08
C ASP A 655 -13.37 -15.75 -8.83
N ASP A 656 -12.14 -15.28 -9.14
CA ASP A 656 -10.87 -15.99 -8.96
C ASP A 656 -10.16 -15.66 -7.64
N ALA A 657 -10.85 -15.03 -6.68
CA ALA A 657 -10.27 -14.71 -5.39
C ALA A 657 -9.87 -15.98 -4.62
N LEU A 658 -8.58 -16.11 -4.33
CA LEU A 658 -8.01 -17.29 -3.67
C LEU A 658 -8.37 -17.37 -2.19
N GLU A 659 -8.53 -16.23 -1.53
CA GLU A 659 -8.83 -16.12 -0.11
C GLU A 659 -10.01 -15.18 0.15
N LEU A 660 -11.18 -15.76 0.34
CA LEU A 660 -12.42 -15.00 0.53
C LEU A 660 -12.38 -14.10 1.78
N GLU A 661 -11.75 -14.55 2.86
CA GLU A 661 -11.64 -13.76 4.09
C GLU A 661 -10.76 -12.51 3.91
N GLU A 662 -9.70 -12.61 3.10
CA GLU A 662 -8.86 -11.45 2.77
C GLU A 662 -9.61 -10.45 1.88
N GLU A 663 -10.38 -10.93 0.90
CA GLU A 663 -11.25 -10.08 0.10
C GLU A 663 -12.30 -9.36 0.97
N ARG A 664 -12.86 -10.04 1.97
CA ARG A 664 -13.80 -9.43 2.92
C ARG A 664 -13.12 -8.36 3.80
N ARG A 665 -11.87 -8.59 4.23
CA ARG A 665 -11.06 -7.56 4.91
C ARG A 665 -10.81 -6.37 4.00
N LEU A 666 -10.53 -6.60 2.72
CA LEU A 666 -10.33 -5.53 1.74
C LEU A 666 -11.61 -4.69 1.57
N HIS A 667 -12.78 -5.33 1.48
CA HIS A 667 -14.07 -4.65 1.42
C HIS A 667 -14.35 -3.84 2.71
N TYR A 668 -14.10 -4.44 3.87
CA TYR A 668 -14.21 -3.76 5.17
C TYR A 668 -13.31 -2.53 5.24
N ILE A 669 -12.07 -2.64 4.77
CA ILE A 669 -11.15 -1.50 4.67
C ILE A 669 -11.77 -0.42 3.79
N ALA A 670 -12.25 -0.75 2.59
CA ALA A 670 -12.84 0.23 1.66
C ALA A 670 -13.98 1.02 2.33
N CYS A 671 -14.92 0.32 2.94
CA CYS A 671 -16.07 0.93 3.62
C CYS A 671 -15.66 1.81 4.80
N THR A 672 -14.69 1.35 5.61
CA THR A 672 -14.22 2.08 6.81
C THR A 672 -13.23 3.21 6.51
N ARG A 673 -13.02 3.57 5.22
CA ARG A 673 -12.32 4.81 4.85
C ARG A 673 -13.23 6.03 4.91
N ALA A 674 -14.56 5.84 4.86
CA ALA A 674 -15.54 6.91 4.94
C ALA A 674 -15.70 7.41 6.39
N ARG A 675 -15.73 8.74 6.54
CA ARG A 675 -16.09 9.37 7.81
C ARG A 675 -17.61 9.50 7.94
N ASP A 676 -18.25 10.14 6.95
CA ASP A 676 -19.66 10.55 7.05
C ASP A 676 -20.55 9.92 5.97
N ASN A 677 -20.00 9.64 4.79
CA ASN A 677 -20.81 9.23 3.64
C ASN A 677 -20.14 8.09 2.88
N LEU A 678 -20.82 6.94 2.83
CA LEU A 678 -20.42 5.78 2.05
C LEU A 678 -21.47 5.52 0.97
N VAL A 679 -21.08 5.52 -0.30
CA VAL A 679 -21.93 5.14 -1.42
C VAL A 679 -21.32 3.92 -2.11
N ILE A 680 -22.03 2.81 -2.06
CA ILE A 680 -21.66 1.57 -2.72
C ILE A 680 -22.38 1.56 -4.07
N MET A 681 -21.61 1.63 -5.14
CA MET A 681 -22.10 1.73 -6.51
C MET A 681 -21.95 0.37 -7.20
N TYR A 682 -23.02 -0.19 -7.76
CA TYR A 682 -22.99 -1.46 -8.45
C TYR A 682 -23.78 -1.42 -9.76
N ARG A 683 -23.52 -2.34 -10.66
CA ARG A 683 -24.31 -2.50 -11.88
C ARG A 683 -25.59 -3.27 -11.56
N ASP A 684 -26.72 -2.68 -11.91
CA ASP A 684 -28.06 -3.23 -11.73
C ASP A 684 -28.70 -3.42 -13.09
N SER A 685 -28.33 -4.49 -13.76
CA SER A 685 -28.87 -4.91 -15.06
C SER A 685 -29.01 -6.43 -15.08
N GLU A 686 -29.66 -6.97 -16.10
CA GLU A 686 -29.89 -8.42 -16.22
C GLU A 686 -28.58 -9.20 -16.11
N GLY A 687 -28.45 -10.04 -15.08
CA GLY A 687 -27.26 -10.82 -14.77
C GLY A 687 -26.23 -10.13 -13.86
N PHE A 688 -26.46 -8.90 -13.41
CA PHE A 688 -25.58 -8.20 -12.45
C PHE A 688 -26.30 -7.96 -11.13
N GLU A 689 -25.61 -8.20 -10.03
CA GLU A 689 -26.09 -8.05 -8.67
C GLU A 689 -25.01 -7.38 -7.79
N PRO A 690 -25.40 -6.79 -6.65
CA PRO A 690 -24.44 -6.30 -5.67
C PRO A 690 -23.46 -7.39 -5.26
N GLY A 691 -22.24 -6.99 -4.98
CA GLY A 691 -21.17 -7.86 -4.54
C GLY A 691 -21.59 -8.70 -3.33
N ARG A 692 -20.93 -9.85 -3.16
CA ARG A 692 -21.24 -10.81 -2.09
C ARG A 692 -21.19 -10.13 -0.70
N PHE A 693 -20.20 -9.29 -0.46
CA PHE A 693 -20.00 -8.69 0.87
C PHE A 693 -21.05 -7.64 1.20
N VAL A 694 -21.60 -6.96 0.21
CA VAL A 694 -22.75 -6.07 0.38
C VAL A 694 -23.95 -6.84 0.92
N ARG A 695 -24.20 -8.06 0.40
CA ARG A 695 -25.30 -8.92 0.86
C ARG A 695 -25.08 -9.49 2.28
N GLU A 696 -23.85 -9.45 2.76
CA GLU A 696 -23.48 -9.85 4.13
C GLU A 696 -23.60 -8.69 5.14
N MET A 697 -23.79 -7.45 4.65
CA MET A 697 -24.00 -6.24 5.46
C MET A 697 -25.43 -6.17 6.01
N ASP A 698 -25.66 -5.29 6.99
CA ASP A 698 -27.01 -4.99 7.45
C ASP A 698 -27.70 -4.00 6.51
N LEU A 699 -28.42 -4.57 5.52
CA LEU A 699 -29.12 -3.78 4.52
C LEU A 699 -30.29 -2.97 5.07
N SER A 700 -30.77 -3.26 6.28
CA SER A 700 -31.86 -2.49 6.93
C SER A 700 -31.39 -1.11 7.42
N LEU A 701 -30.09 -0.95 7.60
CA LEU A 701 -29.46 0.30 8.01
C LEU A 701 -28.96 1.13 6.83
N MET A 702 -29.21 0.70 5.59
CA MET A 702 -28.73 1.34 4.37
C MET A 702 -29.85 2.05 3.60
N GLU A 703 -29.55 3.19 3.04
CA GLU A 703 -30.40 3.81 2.03
C GLU A 703 -30.28 3.04 0.72
N ARG A 704 -31.40 2.72 0.05
CA ARG A 704 -31.40 2.05 -1.26
C ARG A 704 -31.87 3.01 -2.33
N ARG A 705 -31.15 3.01 -3.44
CA ARG A 705 -31.52 3.77 -4.62
C ARG A 705 -31.41 2.88 -5.87
N ASP A 706 -32.53 2.24 -6.21
CA ASP A 706 -32.67 1.40 -7.39
C ASP A 706 -33.27 2.24 -8.52
N ARG A 707 -32.54 3.11 -9.19
CA ARG A 707 -33.03 3.80 -10.38
C ARG A 707 -31.92 4.38 -11.24
N ASP A 708 -32.07 4.17 -12.54
CA ASP A 708 -31.44 4.96 -13.58
C ASP A 708 -31.71 6.44 -13.39
N VAL A 709 -30.65 7.22 -13.40
CA VAL A 709 -30.73 8.67 -13.56
C VAL A 709 -30.89 9.00 -15.06
N SER A 710 -31.58 8.14 -15.82
CA SER A 710 -31.94 8.38 -17.22
C SER A 710 -33.01 9.46 -17.30
N GLY A 711 -32.60 10.70 -17.24
CA GLY A 711 -33.50 11.84 -17.29
C GLY A 711 -32.90 13.16 -16.80
N LEU A 712 -31.72 13.16 -16.25
CA LEU A 712 -31.00 14.36 -15.91
C LEU A 712 -30.06 14.77 -17.05
N THR A 713 -30.63 15.49 -18.03
CA THR A 713 -29.83 16.32 -18.95
C THR A 713 -28.95 17.24 -18.12
N LEU A 714 -27.66 17.13 -18.31
CA LEU A 714 -26.68 18.06 -17.76
C LEU A 714 -26.96 19.47 -18.34
N PHE A 715 -27.49 20.34 -17.53
CA PHE A 715 -27.48 21.80 -17.79
C PHE A 715 -26.17 22.39 -17.28
#